data_ff2c7896d577e7cbae53a41cf5eafd33
#
_entry.id   ff2c7896d577e7cbae53a41cf5eafd33
#
_cell.length_a   1.000
_cell.length_b   1.000
_cell.length_c   1.000
_cell.angle_alpha   90.00
_cell.angle_beta   90.00
_cell.angle_gamma   90.00
#
_symmetry.space_group_name_H-M   'P 1'
#
loop_
_entity.id
_entity.type
_entity.pdbx_description
1 polymer ?
#
loop_
_entity_poly.entity_id
_entity_poly.type
_entity_poly.pdbx_seq_one_letter_code
_entity_poly.pdbx_strand_id
1 'polypeptide(L)'
;MALHPDFPDSPHAILDPEIRWFPADEALRETSADKLMPPLVHPLRRKVKEFRDGGYAGATDTSKSLLNWWFKEPHLLPQADGNMATFQYFFAQREALETIVYLYDVVGAKDKFDLMRFDSSGAVSAQMFDESWRRYVVKMATGSGKTKVMSLALAWGFFHKTYELDSDLARNFLVIAPNIIVLDRIYKDFAGLRIFFEDPAIPDNGFNGRNWRDDFQLTLHLQDEVRVTRPTGNIFLTNIHRVYSGNEVPPSPDDDNSMDYFFGARPTGATTDSTVDLGDIVRDIDELMVLNDEAHHIHDAKLAWFKSIEGIHNRLLQKGDALSLQLDVTATPKHNNGAIFVQTVSDYPLVEAISQNVVKHPVLPDAASRAKLQEQQSVRYTEKYADYLDLGVIEWRKTYAEHEKLGKKAILFVMTDDTKNCDDVAEYLEGCYPDLNDAVLVIHTKNNGEISEAQSGKAKDELETLRKQSNEIDSMESRYKAIVSVLMLKEGWDVRNVTTIVGLRSYSAKSNILPEQTLGRGLRKMYPGGVEEYVSVVGTDAFMDFVESIQAEGVELERKAMGEGAKPKTPLVVEVDKDNEKKDIDALDIEIPVLTPRVYREYKSLADLDSGAMNFKAVAYQHFSEKEQREIVFKDVTTGEVTHTTILDSAGVADYRSVVGYFAQTVMKELRLVSGYDVLYGKVKGFVQNDLFGQPVEMELPNTLRNLSELAATKTVIETFKKAINDLTVRDKGDAKIRDTIKLRQTRPFVVKDQGYLMPKKSVFNRVIGDSHFELQFASFLDECADVASFAKNYLAVHFKLDYVNAGGDISNYYPDFLVKLTDGRVVVLETKGQEDLDVPLKTQRLRQWCEDVNSMQSEVEYDFVYVDEEGFGKYNPKSFAELLAGFREYKD
;
A
#
# COMPACT_ATOMS: atom_id res chain seq x y z
N MET A 1 19.32 -4.50 -18.79
CA MET A 1 18.75 -3.28 -19.40
C MET A 1 18.35 -2.37 -18.26
N ALA A 2 18.96 -1.22 -18.11
CA ALA A 2 18.69 -0.32 -17.01
C ALA A 2 17.34 0.37 -17.21
N LEU A 3 16.58 0.53 -16.14
CA LEU A 3 15.46 1.46 -16.11
C LEU A 3 15.91 2.88 -16.42
N HIS A 4 14.97 3.73 -16.83
CA HIS A 4 15.29 5.14 -17.05
C HIS A 4 15.89 5.74 -15.78
N PRO A 5 16.96 6.59 -15.87
CA PRO A 5 17.61 7.17 -14.70
C PRO A 5 16.68 7.93 -13.75
N ASP A 6 15.61 8.51 -14.30
CA ASP A 6 14.59 9.26 -13.53
C ASP A 6 13.44 8.36 -13.02
N PHE A 7 13.59 7.03 -13.06
CA PHE A 7 12.55 6.12 -12.57
C PHE A 7 12.41 6.24 -11.05
N PRO A 8 11.23 6.59 -10.52
CA PRO A 8 11.06 6.83 -9.10
C PRO A 8 11.18 5.54 -8.28
N ASP A 9 11.82 5.60 -7.13
CA ASP A 9 12.04 4.49 -6.21
C ASP A 9 10.97 4.35 -5.11
N SER A 10 9.93 5.18 -5.13
CA SER A 10 8.82 5.14 -4.16
C SER A 10 7.63 4.36 -4.69
N PRO A 11 7.02 3.45 -3.90
CA PRO A 11 5.83 2.69 -4.31
C PRO A 11 4.60 3.55 -4.57
N HIS A 12 4.61 4.78 -4.11
CA HIS A 12 3.51 5.75 -4.25
C HIS A 12 3.72 6.74 -5.39
N ALA A 13 4.95 6.83 -5.91
CA ALA A 13 5.27 7.76 -6.98
C ALA A 13 4.56 7.37 -8.28
N ILE A 14 3.95 8.36 -8.92
CA ILE A 14 3.28 8.20 -10.20
C ILE A 14 4.34 7.95 -11.27
N LEU A 15 4.20 6.85 -12.01
CA LEU A 15 5.06 6.52 -13.12
C LEU A 15 4.55 7.19 -14.40
N ASP A 16 5.39 8.00 -15.03
CA ASP A 16 5.09 8.53 -16.37
C ASP A 16 5.18 7.39 -17.40
N PRO A 17 4.19 7.20 -18.30
CA PRO A 17 4.22 6.16 -19.33
C PRO A 17 5.50 6.13 -20.17
N GLU A 18 6.15 7.27 -20.36
CA GLU A 18 7.33 7.38 -21.25
C GLU A 18 8.64 6.89 -20.57
N ILE A 19 8.69 6.83 -19.23
CA ILE A 19 9.85 6.33 -18.48
C ILE A 19 9.66 4.90 -17.96
N ARG A 20 8.50 4.30 -18.18
CA ARG A 20 8.20 2.96 -17.74
C ARG A 20 9.01 1.92 -18.47
N TRP A 21 9.23 0.78 -17.82
CA TRP A 21 9.95 -0.31 -18.46
C TRP A 21 9.27 -0.73 -19.77
N PHE A 22 10.07 -0.73 -20.79
CA PHE A 22 9.72 -1.19 -22.13
C PHE A 22 10.96 -1.86 -22.71
N PRO A 23 10.87 -3.02 -23.38
CA PRO A 23 12.02 -3.63 -24.02
C PRO A 23 12.68 -2.66 -25.00
N ALA A 24 13.84 -2.10 -24.66
CA ALA A 24 14.53 -1.10 -25.48
C ALA A 24 15.35 -1.73 -26.60
N ASP A 25 15.61 -3.05 -26.54
CA ASP A 25 16.36 -3.76 -27.57
C ASP A 25 15.44 -4.00 -28.79
N GLU A 26 15.81 -3.45 -29.94
CA GLU A 26 15.10 -3.63 -31.20
C GLU A 26 14.94 -5.11 -31.56
N ALA A 27 15.94 -5.95 -31.27
CA ALA A 27 15.87 -7.39 -31.46
C ALA A 27 14.88 -8.08 -30.52
N LEU A 28 14.70 -7.58 -29.30
CA LEU A 28 13.66 -8.03 -28.39
C LEU A 28 12.28 -7.50 -28.78
N ARG A 29 12.19 -6.32 -29.40
CA ARG A 29 10.95 -5.79 -29.96
C ARG A 29 10.48 -6.61 -31.17
N GLU A 30 11.36 -7.02 -32.04
CA GLU A 30 11.00 -7.79 -33.25
C GLU A 30 10.64 -9.26 -32.94
N THR A 31 11.25 -9.84 -31.92
CA THR A 31 11.07 -11.29 -31.62
C THR A 31 10.17 -11.58 -30.44
N SER A 32 9.94 -10.62 -29.51
CA SER A 32 9.29 -10.91 -28.25
C SER A 32 8.48 -9.77 -27.63
N ALA A 33 8.38 -8.58 -28.25
CA ALA A 33 7.57 -7.48 -27.73
C ALA A 33 6.11 -7.91 -27.52
N ASP A 34 5.54 -8.67 -28.47
CA ASP A 34 4.20 -9.24 -28.37
C ASP A 34 4.07 -10.32 -27.29
N LYS A 35 5.18 -10.87 -26.81
CA LYS A 35 5.24 -11.87 -25.73
C LYS A 35 5.52 -11.26 -24.36
N LEU A 36 6.14 -10.08 -24.32
CA LEU A 36 6.58 -9.42 -23.09
C LEU A 36 5.63 -8.33 -22.61
N MET A 37 4.94 -7.64 -23.53
CA MET A 37 4.02 -6.59 -23.20
C MET A 37 2.63 -6.82 -23.82
N PRO A 38 1.55 -6.75 -23.02
CA PRO A 38 0.19 -6.85 -23.53
C PRO A 38 -0.12 -5.70 -24.51
N PRO A 39 -0.71 -5.99 -25.69
CA PRO A 39 -0.83 -5.01 -26.79
C PRO A 39 -1.71 -3.79 -26.47
N LEU A 40 -2.63 -3.91 -25.50
CA LEU A 40 -3.55 -2.82 -25.12
C LEU A 40 -2.94 -1.86 -24.10
N VAL A 41 -1.93 -2.30 -23.34
CA VAL A 41 -1.46 -1.61 -22.14
C VAL A 41 -0.79 -0.27 -22.45
N HIS A 42 0.09 -0.22 -23.45
CA HIS A 42 0.85 1.01 -23.73
C HIS A 42 -0.02 2.21 -24.12
N PRO A 43 -0.98 2.08 -25.04
CA PRO A 43 -1.92 3.16 -25.33
C PRO A 43 -2.83 3.50 -24.14
N LEU A 44 -3.26 2.50 -23.37
CA LEU A 44 -4.10 2.73 -22.20
C LEU A 44 -3.36 3.52 -21.13
N ARG A 45 -2.08 3.26 -20.85
CA ARG A 45 -1.28 4.03 -19.89
C ARG A 45 -1.30 5.53 -20.19
N ARG A 46 -1.16 5.92 -21.47
CA ARG A 46 -1.22 7.32 -21.90
C ARG A 46 -2.61 7.92 -21.67
N LYS A 47 -3.66 7.19 -22.02
CA LYS A 47 -5.03 7.64 -21.83
C LYS A 47 -5.43 7.74 -20.36
N VAL A 48 -4.98 6.83 -19.54
CA VAL A 48 -5.18 6.87 -18.07
C VAL A 48 -4.39 8.02 -17.44
N LYS A 49 -3.19 8.33 -17.96
CA LYS A 49 -2.47 9.54 -17.55
C LYS A 49 -3.27 10.81 -17.88
N GLU A 50 -3.76 10.95 -19.13
CA GLU A 50 -4.61 12.08 -19.53
C GLU A 50 -5.87 12.18 -18.64
N PHE A 51 -6.51 11.05 -18.34
CA PHE A 51 -7.69 10.96 -17.49
C PHE A 51 -7.39 11.40 -16.03
N ARG A 52 -6.28 10.95 -15.46
CA ARG A 52 -5.80 11.34 -14.13
C ARG A 52 -5.47 12.83 -14.06
N ASP A 53 -4.66 13.32 -15.01
CA ASP A 53 -4.21 14.71 -15.07
C ASP A 53 -5.39 15.66 -15.34
N GLY A 54 -6.41 15.19 -16.07
CA GLY A 54 -7.68 15.90 -16.31
C GLY A 54 -8.69 15.81 -15.16
N GLY A 55 -8.29 15.40 -13.96
CA GLY A 55 -9.18 15.32 -12.79
C GLY A 55 -10.32 14.33 -12.94
N TYR A 56 -10.07 13.23 -13.66
CA TYR A 56 -11.06 12.17 -13.94
C TYR A 56 -12.27 12.65 -14.77
N ALA A 57 -12.04 13.59 -15.70
CA ALA A 57 -13.09 14.11 -16.58
C ALA A 57 -13.77 12.98 -17.36
N GLY A 58 -15.10 13.02 -17.44
CA GLY A 58 -15.92 12.00 -18.12
C GLY A 58 -16.32 10.80 -17.26
N ALA A 59 -15.72 10.60 -16.07
CA ALA A 59 -16.22 9.60 -15.13
C ALA A 59 -17.49 10.08 -14.43
N THR A 60 -18.29 9.14 -13.91
CA THR A 60 -19.46 9.44 -13.09
C THR A 60 -19.09 10.13 -11.79
N ASP A 61 -20.04 10.80 -11.13
CA ASP A 61 -19.79 11.46 -9.86
C ASP A 61 -19.41 10.46 -8.76
N THR A 62 -19.95 9.25 -8.81
CA THR A 62 -19.56 8.17 -7.89
C THR A 62 -18.11 7.76 -8.10
N SER A 63 -17.72 7.52 -9.33
CA SER A 63 -16.35 7.12 -9.67
C SER A 63 -15.33 8.21 -9.32
N LYS A 64 -15.63 9.48 -9.66
CA LYS A 64 -14.77 10.62 -9.26
C LYS A 64 -14.61 10.73 -7.76
N SER A 65 -15.72 10.59 -7.01
CA SER A 65 -15.68 10.65 -5.55
C SER A 65 -14.77 9.58 -4.97
N LEU A 66 -14.90 8.33 -5.42
CA LEU A 66 -14.09 7.22 -4.95
C LEU A 66 -12.61 7.37 -5.33
N LEU A 67 -12.31 7.73 -6.60
CA LEU A 67 -10.92 7.94 -7.06
C LEU A 67 -10.24 9.09 -6.30
N ASN A 68 -10.97 10.18 -6.02
CA ASN A 68 -10.44 11.27 -5.21
C ASN A 68 -10.22 10.84 -3.77
N TRP A 69 -11.20 10.15 -3.15
CA TRP A 69 -11.05 9.60 -1.80
C TRP A 69 -9.81 8.71 -1.68
N TRP A 70 -9.63 7.75 -2.58
CA TRP A 70 -8.54 6.79 -2.49
C TRP A 70 -7.17 7.39 -2.77
N PHE A 71 -7.07 8.33 -3.73
CA PHE A 71 -5.78 8.70 -4.31
C PHE A 71 -5.39 10.16 -4.14
N LYS A 72 -6.31 11.01 -3.68
CA LYS A 72 -6.00 12.43 -3.45
C LYS A 72 -6.22 12.85 -2.00
N GLU A 73 -7.15 12.20 -1.29
CA GLU A 73 -7.37 12.51 0.12
C GLU A 73 -6.26 11.91 0.99
N PRO A 74 -5.74 12.67 1.97
CA PRO A 74 -4.78 12.14 2.93
C PRO A 74 -5.48 11.21 3.93
N HIS A 75 -4.94 10.01 4.13
CA HIS A 75 -5.46 9.04 5.09
C HIS A 75 -4.47 8.82 6.23
N LEU A 76 -4.99 8.77 7.44
CA LEU A 76 -4.24 8.44 8.66
C LEU A 76 -4.85 7.18 9.26
N LEU A 77 -4.04 6.15 9.45
CA LEU A 77 -4.45 4.90 10.08
C LEU A 77 -3.75 4.70 11.43
N PRO A 78 -4.49 4.20 12.45
CA PRO A 78 -3.90 3.86 13.72
C PRO A 78 -2.93 2.68 13.57
N GLN A 79 -1.76 2.80 14.17
CA GLN A 79 -0.79 1.71 14.28
C GLN A 79 -0.95 0.96 15.60
N ALA A 80 -0.32 -0.22 15.72
CA ALA A 80 -0.38 -1.05 16.91
C ALA A 80 0.16 -0.37 18.17
N ASP A 81 1.05 0.62 18.01
CA ASP A 81 1.60 1.44 19.09
C ASP A 81 0.72 2.63 19.49
N GLY A 82 -0.46 2.78 18.85
CA GLY A 82 -1.40 3.88 19.07
C GLY A 82 -1.07 5.17 18.32
N ASN A 83 0.03 5.21 17.56
CA ASN A 83 0.36 6.34 16.71
C ASN A 83 -0.45 6.29 15.40
N MET A 84 -0.66 7.45 14.80
CA MET A 84 -1.28 7.56 13.48
C MET A 84 -0.19 7.59 12.41
N ALA A 85 -0.32 6.74 11.40
CA ALA A 85 0.57 6.76 10.24
C ALA A 85 -0.18 7.16 8.98
N THR A 86 0.48 7.89 8.10
CA THR A 86 -0.04 8.19 6.78
C THR A 86 -0.20 6.89 5.98
N PHE A 87 -1.39 6.68 5.44
CA PHE A 87 -1.68 5.58 4.54
C PHE A 87 -1.85 6.12 3.12
N GLN A 88 -1.27 5.42 2.16
CA GLN A 88 -1.43 5.71 0.74
C GLN A 88 -1.41 4.40 -0.04
N TYR A 89 -2.29 4.27 -1.02
CA TYR A 89 -2.27 3.14 -1.96
C TYR A 89 -1.04 3.22 -2.87
N PHE A 90 -0.50 2.06 -3.26
CA PHE A 90 0.60 2.00 -4.23
C PHE A 90 0.16 2.49 -5.60
N PHE A 91 1.09 3.02 -6.37
CA PHE A 91 0.81 3.46 -7.75
C PHE A 91 0.21 2.33 -8.61
N ALA A 92 0.70 1.10 -8.46
CA ALA A 92 0.16 -0.06 -9.15
C ALA A 92 -1.35 -0.28 -8.90
N GLN A 93 -1.80 -0.09 -7.66
CA GLN A 93 -3.21 -0.22 -7.27
C GLN A 93 -4.03 0.93 -7.83
N ARG A 94 -3.48 2.13 -7.77
CA ARG A 94 -4.09 3.34 -8.33
C ARG A 94 -4.31 3.21 -9.83
N GLU A 95 -3.26 2.90 -10.59
CA GLU A 95 -3.34 2.80 -12.05
C GLU A 95 -4.31 1.70 -12.50
N ALA A 96 -4.33 0.56 -11.80
CA ALA A 96 -5.27 -0.52 -12.08
C ALA A 96 -6.73 -0.05 -11.98
N LEU A 97 -7.07 0.62 -10.88
CA LEU A 97 -8.42 1.15 -10.67
C LEU A 97 -8.76 2.28 -11.64
N GLU A 98 -7.84 3.21 -11.87
CA GLU A 98 -8.02 4.29 -12.84
C GLU A 98 -8.27 3.74 -14.25
N THR A 99 -7.58 2.65 -14.63
CA THR A 99 -7.78 1.98 -15.94
C THR A 99 -9.14 1.33 -16.04
N ILE A 100 -9.58 0.59 -15.01
CA ILE A 100 -10.88 -0.06 -14.95
C ILE A 100 -12.00 0.99 -15.08
N VAL A 101 -11.92 2.06 -14.27
CA VAL A 101 -12.93 3.13 -14.28
C VAL A 101 -12.91 3.88 -15.61
N TYR A 102 -11.74 4.18 -16.16
CA TYR A 102 -11.61 4.83 -17.47
C TYR A 102 -12.29 4.03 -18.59
N LEU A 103 -12.02 2.73 -18.65
CA LEU A 103 -12.62 1.85 -19.65
C LEU A 103 -14.13 1.73 -19.48
N TYR A 104 -14.62 1.70 -18.26
CA TYR A 104 -16.05 1.55 -18.01
C TYR A 104 -16.80 2.87 -18.21
N ASP A 105 -16.42 3.95 -17.50
CA ASP A 105 -17.17 5.20 -17.48
C ASP A 105 -16.93 6.06 -18.72
N VAL A 106 -15.66 6.20 -19.15
CA VAL A 106 -15.29 7.16 -20.19
C VAL A 106 -15.34 6.54 -21.57
N VAL A 107 -14.80 5.33 -21.73
CA VAL A 107 -14.81 4.62 -23.02
C VAL A 107 -16.14 3.93 -23.25
N GLY A 108 -16.84 3.51 -22.18
CA GLY A 108 -18.04 2.70 -22.25
C GLY A 108 -17.78 1.32 -22.86
N ALA A 109 -16.58 0.76 -22.61
CA ALA A 109 -16.17 -0.51 -23.20
C ALA A 109 -17.05 -1.67 -22.71
N LYS A 110 -17.84 -2.25 -23.59
CA LYS A 110 -18.78 -3.33 -23.27
C LYS A 110 -18.32 -4.69 -23.78
N ASP A 111 -17.48 -4.71 -24.79
CA ASP A 111 -17.04 -5.92 -25.46
C ASP A 111 -15.60 -5.84 -25.98
N LYS A 112 -15.16 -6.92 -26.61
CA LYS A 112 -13.85 -7.06 -27.19
C LYS A 112 -13.52 -6.03 -28.27
N PHE A 113 -14.50 -5.57 -29.04
CA PHE A 113 -14.28 -4.60 -30.13
C PHE A 113 -13.92 -3.24 -29.57
N ASP A 114 -14.47 -2.89 -28.41
CA ASP A 114 -14.11 -1.66 -27.71
C ASP A 114 -12.67 -1.71 -27.18
N LEU A 115 -12.23 -2.86 -26.68
CA LEU A 115 -10.84 -3.07 -26.23
C LEU A 115 -9.85 -3.07 -27.40
N MET A 116 -10.21 -3.67 -28.54
CA MET A 116 -9.35 -3.72 -29.73
C MET A 116 -8.99 -2.33 -30.29
N ARG A 117 -9.73 -1.28 -29.94
CA ARG A 117 -9.37 0.12 -30.31
C ARG A 117 -8.05 0.57 -29.71
N PHE A 118 -7.59 -0.09 -28.63
CA PHE A 118 -6.31 0.18 -27.97
C PHE A 118 -5.17 -0.74 -28.41
N ASP A 119 -5.39 -1.57 -29.43
CA ASP A 119 -4.32 -2.42 -29.95
C ASP A 119 -3.25 -1.59 -30.66
N SER A 120 -2.04 -1.56 -30.09
CA SER A 120 -0.88 -0.88 -30.66
C SER A 120 -0.07 -1.76 -31.61
N SER A 121 -0.32 -3.08 -31.58
CA SER A 121 0.42 -4.06 -32.40
C SER A 121 -0.20 -4.29 -33.77
N GLY A 122 -1.51 -4.06 -33.93
CA GLY A 122 -2.30 -4.43 -35.11
C GLY A 122 -2.46 -5.95 -35.27
N ALA A 123 -2.07 -6.74 -34.28
CA ALA A 123 -2.10 -8.20 -34.30
C ALA A 123 -3.31 -8.79 -33.56
N VAL A 124 -4.02 -7.99 -32.77
CA VAL A 124 -5.16 -8.44 -31.97
C VAL A 124 -6.39 -8.64 -32.87
N SER A 125 -6.95 -9.82 -32.84
CA SER A 125 -8.18 -10.17 -33.58
C SER A 125 -9.30 -10.58 -32.64
N ALA A 126 -10.54 -10.40 -33.06
CA ALA A 126 -11.73 -10.78 -32.30
C ALA A 126 -11.78 -12.28 -31.94
N GLN A 127 -11.06 -13.12 -32.70
CA GLN A 127 -10.99 -14.57 -32.46
C GLN A 127 -10.06 -14.93 -31.25
N MET A 128 -9.26 -13.99 -30.80
CA MET A 128 -8.40 -14.17 -29.59
C MET A 128 -9.17 -13.98 -28.28
N PHE A 129 -10.43 -13.53 -28.34
CA PHE A 129 -11.30 -13.35 -27.19
C PHE A 129 -12.32 -14.48 -27.17
N ASP A 130 -12.29 -15.29 -26.14
CA ASP A 130 -13.18 -16.42 -25.98
C ASP A 130 -14.56 -16.03 -25.43
N GLU A 131 -14.62 -14.94 -24.66
CA GLU A 131 -15.82 -14.44 -24.00
C GLU A 131 -16.69 -13.53 -24.89
N SER A 132 -17.98 -13.44 -24.53
CA SER A 132 -18.97 -12.52 -25.11
C SER A 132 -19.43 -11.44 -24.12
N TRP A 133 -18.82 -11.35 -22.94
CA TRP A 133 -19.14 -10.38 -21.90
C TRP A 133 -17.94 -9.46 -21.62
N ARG A 134 -18.15 -8.42 -20.82
CA ARG A 134 -17.10 -7.48 -20.41
C ARG A 134 -16.08 -8.18 -19.50
N ARG A 135 -14.84 -8.24 -19.93
CA ARG A 135 -13.74 -8.85 -19.21
C ARG A 135 -12.49 -7.99 -19.26
N TYR A 136 -11.91 -7.67 -18.08
CA TYR A 136 -10.66 -6.94 -17.96
C TYR A 136 -9.66 -7.78 -17.17
N VAL A 137 -8.42 -7.82 -17.62
CA VAL A 137 -7.33 -8.50 -16.95
C VAL A 137 -6.33 -7.46 -16.45
N VAL A 138 -6.02 -7.52 -15.17
CA VAL A 138 -5.03 -6.68 -14.49
C VAL A 138 -3.84 -7.53 -14.10
N LYS A 139 -2.68 -7.25 -14.71
CA LYS A 139 -1.42 -7.88 -14.32
C LYS A 139 -0.75 -7.04 -13.24
N MET A 140 -0.41 -7.68 -12.15
CA MET A 140 0.31 -7.07 -11.03
C MET A 140 1.33 -8.05 -10.45
N ALA A 141 2.56 -7.61 -10.28
CA ALA A 141 3.61 -8.39 -9.64
C ALA A 141 3.17 -9.00 -8.30
N THR A 142 3.67 -10.16 -7.95
CA THR A 142 3.41 -10.76 -6.64
C THR A 142 3.86 -9.81 -5.53
N GLY A 143 3.03 -9.63 -4.50
CA GLY A 143 3.34 -8.71 -3.38
C GLY A 143 2.90 -7.25 -3.59
N SER A 144 2.44 -6.85 -4.79
CA SER A 144 1.99 -5.47 -5.06
C SER A 144 0.55 -5.14 -4.61
N GLY A 145 -0.15 -6.09 -3.96
CA GLY A 145 -1.45 -5.85 -3.33
C GLY A 145 -2.65 -6.10 -4.23
N LYS A 146 -2.66 -7.19 -5.00
CA LYS A 146 -3.80 -7.64 -5.83
C LYS A 146 -5.14 -7.64 -5.09
N THR A 147 -5.18 -8.16 -3.86
CA THR A 147 -6.40 -8.20 -3.04
C THR A 147 -6.97 -6.80 -2.75
N LYS A 148 -6.11 -5.79 -2.59
CA LYS A 148 -6.54 -4.39 -2.43
C LYS A 148 -7.24 -3.86 -3.69
N VAL A 149 -6.72 -4.17 -4.88
CA VAL A 149 -7.37 -3.79 -6.14
C VAL A 149 -8.75 -4.44 -6.25
N MET A 150 -8.86 -5.72 -5.87
CA MET A 150 -10.15 -6.42 -5.87
C MET A 150 -11.15 -5.78 -4.90
N SER A 151 -10.73 -5.44 -3.67
CA SER A 151 -11.60 -4.78 -2.69
C SER A 151 -12.06 -3.40 -3.15
N LEU A 152 -11.16 -2.59 -3.73
CA LEU A 152 -11.51 -1.27 -4.27
C LEU A 152 -12.46 -1.38 -5.47
N ALA A 153 -12.21 -2.34 -6.39
CA ALA A 153 -13.07 -2.59 -7.53
C ALA A 153 -14.48 -3.07 -7.11
N LEU A 154 -14.54 -3.89 -6.06
CA LEU A 154 -15.81 -4.32 -5.46
C LEU A 154 -16.57 -3.14 -4.84
N ALA A 155 -15.89 -2.31 -4.05
CA ALA A 155 -16.48 -1.11 -3.46
C ALA A 155 -16.98 -0.15 -4.55
N TRP A 156 -16.18 0.06 -5.59
CA TRP A 156 -16.58 0.87 -6.74
C TRP A 156 -17.83 0.30 -7.44
N GLY A 157 -17.85 -1.01 -7.76
CA GLY A 157 -18.99 -1.66 -8.40
C GLY A 157 -20.28 -1.51 -7.59
N PHE A 158 -20.19 -1.74 -6.27
CA PHE A 158 -21.31 -1.60 -5.35
C PHE A 158 -21.88 -0.17 -5.33
N PHE A 159 -21.03 0.84 -5.12
CA PHE A 159 -21.48 2.22 -5.03
C PHE A 159 -21.93 2.79 -6.38
N HIS A 160 -21.25 2.41 -7.45
CA HIS A 160 -21.67 2.80 -8.79
C HIS A 160 -23.07 2.28 -9.07
N LYS A 161 -23.36 1.01 -8.77
CA LYS A 161 -24.71 0.44 -8.91
C LYS A 161 -25.74 1.06 -7.97
N THR A 162 -25.29 1.51 -6.79
CA THR A 162 -26.19 2.09 -5.78
C THR A 162 -26.57 3.53 -6.10
N TYR A 163 -25.63 4.31 -6.65
CA TYR A 163 -25.82 5.75 -6.82
C TYR A 163 -26.03 6.22 -8.26
N GLU A 164 -25.66 5.41 -9.27
CA GLU A 164 -25.83 5.76 -10.67
C GLU A 164 -27.02 4.98 -11.26
N LEU A 165 -28.03 5.70 -11.74
CA LEU A 165 -29.31 5.12 -12.20
C LEU A 165 -29.15 4.17 -13.40
N ASP A 166 -28.21 4.49 -14.33
CA ASP A 166 -27.97 3.71 -15.55
C ASP A 166 -26.79 2.74 -15.42
N SER A 167 -26.40 2.36 -14.20
CA SER A 167 -25.28 1.47 -13.96
C SER A 167 -25.56 0.03 -14.39
N ASP A 168 -24.72 -0.51 -15.25
CA ASP A 168 -24.70 -1.94 -15.59
C ASP A 168 -23.88 -2.77 -14.57
N LEU A 169 -23.29 -2.15 -13.53
CA LEU A 169 -22.54 -2.86 -12.48
C LEU A 169 -23.49 -3.59 -11.52
N ALA A 170 -22.95 -4.25 -10.51
CA ALA A 170 -23.70 -5.12 -9.62
C ALA A 170 -23.45 -4.80 -8.14
N ARG A 171 -24.42 -5.17 -7.28
CA ARG A 171 -24.29 -5.27 -5.83
C ARG A 171 -24.00 -6.70 -5.35
N ASN A 172 -24.01 -7.65 -6.28
CA ASN A 172 -23.67 -9.03 -6.01
C ASN A 172 -22.34 -9.37 -6.67
N PHE A 173 -21.45 -10.01 -5.90
CA PHE A 173 -20.06 -10.27 -6.28
C PHE A 173 -19.74 -11.75 -6.07
N LEU A 174 -19.12 -12.36 -7.05
CA LEU A 174 -18.54 -13.70 -6.95
C LEU A 174 -17.01 -13.56 -6.95
N VAL A 175 -16.39 -13.81 -5.82
CA VAL A 175 -14.93 -13.78 -5.67
C VAL A 175 -14.41 -15.21 -5.67
N ILE A 176 -13.48 -15.49 -6.55
CA ILE A 176 -13.02 -16.82 -6.82
C ILE A 176 -11.53 -16.93 -6.55
N ALA A 177 -11.20 -17.84 -5.66
CA ALA A 177 -9.85 -18.17 -5.29
C ALA A 177 -9.35 -19.43 -6.03
N PRO A 178 -8.06 -19.50 -6.37
CA PRO A 178 -7.51 -20.69 -7.06
C PRO A 178 -7.50 -21.96 -6.20
N ASN A 179 -7.44 -21.81 -4.88
CA ASN A 179 -7.42 -22.92 -3.94
C ASN A 179 -7.94 -22.51 -2.56
N ILE A 180 -8.11 -23.48 -1.65
CA ILE A 180 -8.67 -23.27 -0.32
C ILE A 180 -7.79 -22.38 0.57
N ILE A 181 -6.48 -22.39 0.39
CA ILE A 181 -5.55 -21.58 1.20
C ILE A 181 -5.71 -20.10 0.85
N VAL A 182 -5.82 -19.78 -0.44
CA VAL A 182 -6.11 -18.43 -0.92
C VAL A 182 -7.52 -18.02 -0.47
N LEU A 183 -8.48 -18.93 -0.55
CA LEU A 183 -9.85 -18.69 -0.08
C LEU A 183 -9.87 -18.33 1.41
N ASP A 184 -9.18 -19.08 2.27
CA ASP A 184 -9.09 -18.80 3.71
C ASP A 184 -8.47 -17.44 4.00
N ARG A 185 -7.45 -17.04 3.22
CA ARG A 185 -6.84 -15.71 3.33
C ARG A 185 -7.83 -14.62 2.94
N ILE A 186 -8.44 -14.75 1.77
CA ILE A 186 -9.45 -13.79 1.30
C ILE A 186 -10.62 -13.73 2.29
N TYR A 187 -11.06 -14.86 2.81
CA TYR A 187 -12.10 -14.89 3.83
C TYR A 187 -11.72 -14.11 5.09
N LYS A 188 -10.48 -14.26 5.60
CA LYS A 188 -10.00 -13.49 6.76
C LYS A 188 -9.99 -11.98 6.51
N ASP A 189 -9.61 -11.56 5.31
CA ASP A 189 -9.59 -10.16 4.90
C ASP A 189 -11.02 -9.61 4.75
N PHE A 190 -11.96 -10.41 4.24
CA PHE A 190 -13.34 -10.02 3.99
C PHE A 190 -14.29 -10.28 5.16
N ALA A 191 -13.94 -11.15 6.11
CA ALA A 191 -14.79 -11.46 7.27
C ALA A 191 -15.11 -10.19 8.07
N GLY A 192 -16.38 -9.97 8.35
CA GLY A 192 -16.84 -8.73 8.98
C GLY A 192 -16.58 -7.47 8.14
N LEU A 193 -16.33 -7.62 6.83
CA LEU A 193 -15.99 -6.56 5.88
C LEU A 193 -14.72 -5.77 6.28
N ARG A 194 -13.80 -6.41 7.01
CA ARG A 194 -12.61 -5.76 7.62
C ARG A 194 -11.79 -4.98 6.61
N ILE A 195 -11.45 -5.58 5.46
CA ILE A 195 -10.60 -4.96 4.43
C ILE A 195 -11.14 -3.62 3.92
N PHE A 196 -12.46 -3.41 4.01
CA PHE A 196 -13.11 -2.17 3.55
C PHE A 196 -13.07 -1.05 4.58
N PHE A 197 -12.89 -1.39 5.88
CA PHE A 197 -12.92 -0.43 6.98
C PHE A 197 -11.57 -0.28 7.69
N GLU A 198 -10.71 -1.29 7.66
CA GLU A 198 -9.33 -1.17 8.15
C GLU A 198 -8.47 -0.34 7.19
N ASP A 199 -8.68 -0.50 5.88
CA ASP A 199 -8.17 0.42 4.87
C ASP A 199 -9.23 1.50 4.57
N PRO A 200 -8.83 2.67 4.05
CA PRO A 200 -9.77 3.71 3.66
C PRO A 200 -10.46 3.40 2.32
N ALA A 201 -11.01 2.17 2.17
CA ALA A 201 -11.70 1.76 0.95
C ALA A 201 -13.10 2.39 0.85
N ILE A 202 -13.78 2.58 1.98
CA ILE A 202 -15.09 3.21 2.03
C ILE A 202 -14.95 4.64 2.54
N PRO A 203 -15.42 5.64 1.80
CA PRO A 203 -15.42 7.02 2.26
C PRO A 203 -16.23 7.19 3.55
N ASP A 204 -15.87 8.20 4.32
CA ASP A 204 -16.65 8.58 5.50
C ASP A 204 -18.04 9.10 5.10
N ASN A 205 -19.03 8.88 5.98
CA ASN A 205 -20.34 9.45 5.77
C ASN A 205 -20.25 10.97 5.67
N GLY A 206 -20.97 11.53 4.72
CA GLY A 206 -20.93 12.96 4.42
C GLY A 206 -19.95 13.34 3.30
N PHE A 207 -19.00 12.49 2.94
CA PHE A 207 -18.11 12.77 1.81
C PHE A 207 -18.91 12.87 0.51
N ASN A 208 -18.80 14.02 -0.17
CA ASN A 208 -19.56 14.36 -1.38
C ASN A 208 -21.09 14.11 -1.28
N GLY A 209 -21.65 14.30 -0.08
CA GLY A 209 -23.10 14.26 0.15
C GLY A 209 -23.74 12.89 0.31
N ARG A 210 -22.94 11.85 0.47
CA ARG A 210 -23.40 10.46 0.51
C ARG A 210 -23.10 9.80 1.85
N ASN A 211 -23.94 8.83 2.25
CA ASN A 211 -23.76 8.07 3.47
C ASN A 211 -23.00 6.75 3.19
N TRP A 212 -21.78 6.88 2.68
CA TRP A 212 -20.99 5.76 2.15
C TRP A 212 -20.90 4.55 3.09
N ARG A 213 -20.63 4.78 4.37
CA ARG A 213 -20.48 3.69 5.35
C ARG A 213 -21.81 3.04 5.70
N ASP A 214 -22.87 3.83 5.83
CA ASP A 214 -24.20 3.34 6.17
C ASP A 214 -24.83 2.60 4.98
N ASP A 215 -24.58 3.07 3.76
CA ASP A 215 -25.10 2.47 2.53
C ASP A 215 -24.33 1.21 2.11
N PHE A 216 -23.09 1.01 2.62
CA PHE A 216 -22.29 -0.17 2.31
C PHE A 216 -22.75 -1.39 3.10
N GLN A 217 -23.82 -2.01 2.62
CA GLN A 217 -24.46 -3.16 3.27
C GLN A 217 -24.30 -4.42 2.41
N LEU A 218 -23.22 -5.15 2.64
CA LEU A 218 -22.94 -6.42 1.98
C LEU A 218 -22.96 -7.58 2.96
N THR A 219 -23.46 -8.71 2.51
CA THR A 219 -23.43 -9.98 3.26
C THR A 219 -22.42 -10.92 2.62
N LEU A 220 -21.47 -11.40 3.43
CA LEU A 220 -20.47 -12.36 3.00
C LEU A 220 -21.02 -13.78 3.14
N HIS A 221 -20.91 -14.56 2.06
CA HIS A 221 -21.26 -15.96 2.00
C HIS A 221 -20.01 -16.78 1.65
N LEU A 222 -19.65 -17.73 2.51
CA LEU A 222 -18.65 -18.72 2.18
C LEU A 222 -19.34 -19.89 1.48
N GLN A 223 -18.67 -20.50 0.55
CA GLN A 223 -19.15 -21.51 -0.42
C GLN A 223 -20.17 -22.52 0.11
N ASP A 224 -20.10 -22.97 1.37
CA ASP A 224 -20.99 -23.98 1.98
C ASP A 224 -22.09 -23.36 2.85
N GLU A 225 -22.10 -22.04 3.01
CA GLU A 225 -22.95 -21.34 3.98
C GLU A 225 -24.00 -20.43 3.32
N VAL A 226 -24.19 -20.52 2.00
CA VAL A 226 -25.18 -19.69 1.30
C VAL A 226 -26.57 -20.14 1.70
N ARG A 227 -27.21 -19.36 2.58
CA ARG A 227 -28.58 -19.70 3.07
C ARG A 227 -29.65 -18.82 2.47
N VAL A 228 -29.42 -17.53 2.39
CA VAL A 228 -30.40 -16.54 1.89
C VAL A 228 -29.62 -15.35 1.33
N THR A 229 -29.89 -14.99 0.08
CA THR A 229 -29.36 -13.76 -0.52
C THR A 229 -30.02 -12.52 0.08
N ARG A 230 -29.27 -11.45 0.24
CA ARG A 230 -29.80 -10.17 0.73
C ARG A 230 -30.03 -9.22 -0.44
N PRO A 231 -31.14 -8.49 -0.45
CA PRO A 231 -31.43 -7.53 -1.53
C PRO A 231 -30.48 -6.32 -1.51
N THR A 232 -29.81 -6.04 -0.39
CA THR A 232 -28.84 -4.94 -0.26
C THR A 232 -27.54 -5.23 -1.01
N GLY A 233 -27.11 -6.50 -1.08
CA GLY A 233 -25.95 -6.96 -1.80
C GLY A 233 -25.23 -8.13 -1.13
N ASN A 234 -24.49 -8.90 -1.92
CA ASN A 234 -23.86 -10.13 -1.47
C ASN A 234 -22.46 -10.29 -2.03
N ILE A 235 -21.56 -10.87 -1.23
CA ILE A 235 -20.25 -11.34 -1.66
C ILE A 235 -20.22 -12.86 -1.48
N PHE A 236 -20.06 -13.58 -2.57
CA PHE A 236 -19.90 -15.03 -2.57
C PHE A 236 -18.43 -15.37 -2.73
N LEU A 237 -17.85 -16.04 -1.73
CA LEU A 237 -16.47 -16.54 -1.79
C LEU A 237 -16.47 -18.02 -2.12
N THR A 238 -15.76 -18.41 -3.17
CA THR A 238 -15.59 -19.80 -3.57
C THR A 238 -14.19 -20.10 -4.06
N ASN A 239 -13.83 -21.37 -4.14
CA ASN A 239 -12.60 -21.78 -4.80
C ASN A 239 -12.89 -22.53 -6.12
N ILE A 240 -11.87 -22.57 -6.97
CA ILE A 240 -11.97 -23.16 -8.31
C ILE A 240 -12.30 -24.67 -8.28
N HIS A 241 -11.87 -25.41 -7.26
CA HIS A 241 -12.04 -26.87 -7.18
C HIS A 241 -13.50 -27.28 -6.98
N ARG A 242 -14.36 -26.42 -6.47
CA ARG A 242 -15.78 -26.70 -6.32
C ARG A 242 -16.60 -26.50 -7.60
N VAL A 243 -15.97 -25.92 -8.60
CA VAL A 243 -16.57 -25.69 -9.92
C VAL A 243 -16.45 -26.90 -10.84
N TYR A 244 -15.57 -27.84 -10.49
CA TYR A 244 -15.32 -29.02 -11.30
C TYR A 244 -16.21 -30.20 -10.86
N SER A 245 -17.07 -30.67 -11.75
CA SER A 245 -17.67 -31.99 -11.67
C SER A 245 -17.06 -32.84 -12.77
N GLY A 246 -16.21 -33.81 -12.46
CA GLY A 246 -15.70 -34.67 -13.51
C GLY A 246 -14.68 -35.74 -13.10
N ASN A 247 -14.72 -36.88 -13.77
CA ASN A 247 -13.89 -38.07 -13.62
C ASN A 247 -12.54 -37.90 -14.34
N GLU A 248 -11.74 -36.92 -14.02
CA GLU A 248 -10.42 -36.77 -14.65
C GLU A 248 -9.28 -37.15 -13.71
N VAL A 249 -8.27 -37.85 -14.27
CA VAL A 249 -7.09 -38.32 -13.54
C VAL A 249 -6.22 -37.12 -13.15
N PRO A 250 -5.67 -37.11 -11.91
CA PRO A 250 -4.77 -36.04 -11.51
C PRO A 250 -3.52 -35.98 -12.40
N PRO A 251 -3.07 -34.77 -12.81
CA PRO A 251 -1.85 -34.64 -13.59
C PRO A 251 -0.61 -34.97 -12.76
N SER A 252 0.40 -35.54 -13.43
CA SER A 252 1.72 -35.84 -12.89
C SER A 252 2.67 -34.64 -13.08
N PRO A 253 3.71 -34.48 -12.23
CA PRO A 253 4.74 -33.45 -12.43
C PRO A 253 5.47 -33.54 -13.77
N ASP A 254 5.46 -34.75 -14.37
CA ASP A 254 6.13 -35.07 -15.65
C ASP A 254 5.20 -34.93 -16.87
N ASP A 255 3.94 -34.64 -16.67
CA ASP A 255 2.99 -34.40 -17.74
C ASP A 255 3.17 -33.02 -18.38
N ASP A 256 2.80 -32.91 -19.68
CA ASP A 256 2.81 -31.66 -20.44
C ASP A 256 1.93 -30.54 -19.80
N ASN A 257 1.10 -30.87 -18.82
CA ASN A 257 0.28 -29.99 -17.98
C ASN A 257 0.84 -29.81 -16.56
N SER A 258 2.11 -29.50 -16.44
CA SER A 258 2.76 -29.25 -15.15
C SER A 258 2.08 -28.15 -14.30
N MET A 259 1.28 -27.29 -14.90
CA MET A 259 0.49 -26.26 -14.20
C MET A 259 -0.52 -26.89 -13.22
N ASP A 260 -1.20 -27.97 -13.60
CA ASP A 260 -2.18 -28.65 -12.73
C ASP A 260 -1.49 -29.31 -11.52
N TYR A 261 -0.24 -29.71 -11.65
CA TYR A 261 0.56 -30.20 -10.53
C TYR A 261 0.88 -29.11 -9.49
N PHE A 262 1.17 -27.89 -9.95
CA PHE A 262 1.53 -26.78 -9.07
C PHE A 262 0.34 -26.22 -8.30
N PHE A 263 -0.84 -26.35 -8.85
CA PHE A 263 -2.06 -25.76 -8.31
C PHE A 263 -2.93 -26.74 -7.51
N GLY A 264 -2.53 -27.99 -7.45
CA GLY A 264 -3.22 -29.09 -6.78
C GLY A 264 -4.02 -29.94 -7.75
N ALA A 265 -4.11 -31.21 -7.45
CA ALA A 265 -4.85 -32.17 -8.25
C ALA A 265 -6.33 -31.80 -8.30
N ARG A 266 -6.93 -31.97 -9.46
CA ARG A 266 -8.37 -31.93 -9.61
C ARG A 266 -9.00 -33.00 -8.71
N PRO A 267 -10.07 -32.70 -7.95
CA PRO A 267 -10.71 -33.71 -7.13
C PRO A 267 -11.14 -34.90 -7.97
N THR A 268 -10.59 -36.06 -7.68
CA THR A 268 -11.05 -37.33 -8.27
C THR A 268 -12.25 -37.82 -7.48
N GLY A 269 -13.41 -37.64 -8.02
CA GLY A 269 -14.64 -38.22 -7.48
C GLY A 269 -15.70 -37.16 -7.22
N ALA A 270 -16.95 -37.57 -7.46
CA ALA A 270 -18.09 -36.79 -7.01
C ALA A 270 -17.98 -36.61 -5.50
N THR A 271 -17.66 -35.40 -5.05
CA THR A 271 -17.84 -35.08 -3.65
C THR A 271 -19.32 -35.24 -3.35
N THR A 272 -19.63 -36.07 -2.37
CA THR A 272 -20.99 -36.36 -1.94
C THR A 272 -21.71 -35.20 -1.27
N ASP A 273 -21.08 -34.04 -1.19
CA ASP A 273 -21.70 -32.80 -0.78
C ASP A 273 -22.20 -32.05 -2.02
N SER A 274 -23.40 -32.36 -2.33
CA SER A 274 -24.37 -31.73 -3.23
C SER A 274 -24.67 -30.26 -2.89
N THR A 275 -23.69 -29.41 -2.59
CA THR A 275 -24.08 -28.19 -1.94
C THR A 275 -23.52 -26.98 -2.61
N VAL A 276 -24.31 -26.24 -3.19
CA VAL A 276 -24.18 -24.97 -3.89
C VAL A 276 -23.58 -25.12 -5.27
N ASP A 277 -24.42 -25.58 -6.18
CA ASP A 277 -24.24 -25.27 -7.60
C ASP A 277 -24.15 -23.74 -7.74
N LEU A 278 -23.06 -23.22 -8.35
CA LEU A 278 -22.97 -21.79 -8.70
C LEU A 278 -24.25 -21.32 -9.43
N GLY A 279 -24.92 -22.24 -10.14
CA GLY A 279 -26.24 -22.04 -10.72
C GLY A 279 -27.33 -21.74 -9.71
N ASP A 280 -27.26 -22.24 -8.49
CA ASP A 280 -28.23 -21.95 -7.45
C ASP A 280 -28.02 -20.55 -6.85
N ILE A 281 -26.77 -20.08 -6.74
CA ILE A 281 -26.45 -18.71 -6.35
C ILE A 281 -27.09 -17.72 -7.34
N VAL A 282 -26.93 -17.96 -8.64
CA VAL A 282 -27.45 -17.07 -9.70
C VAL A 282 -28.97 -17.17 -9.84
N ARG A 283 -29.61 -18.18 -9.26
CA ARG A 283 -31.07 -18.33 -9.34
C ARG A 283 -31.81 -17.13 -8.73
N ASP A 284 -31.30 -16.61 -7.63
CA ASP A 284 -31.98 -15.61 -6.80
C ASP A 284 -31.43 -14.18 -7.02
N ILE A 285 -30.48 -14.01 -7.94
CA ILE A 285 -29.88 -12.71 -8.29
C ILE A 285 -30.04 -12.42 -9.78
N ASP A 286 -30.10 -11.13 -10.12
CA ASP A 286 -30.28 -10.66 -11.50
C ASP A 286 -29.04 -9.98 -12.03
N GLU A 287 -28.13 -9.57 -11.17
CA GLU A 287 -26.89 -8.86 -11.51
C GLU A 287 -25.69 -9.48 -10.78
N LEU A 288 -24.56 -9.61 -11.46
CA LEU A 288 -23.35 -10.20 -10.88
C LEU A 288 -22.08 -9.61 -11.50
N MET A 289 -21.11 -9.31 -10.64
CA MET A 289 -19.72 -9.04 -11.01
C MET A 289 -18.84 -10.18 -10.52
N VAL A 290 -17.93 -10.67 -11.36
CA VAL A 290 -16.99 -11.76 -11.03
C VAL A 290 -15.59 -11.18 -10.87
N LEU A 291 -14.91 -11.56 -9.76
CA LEU A 291 -13.54 -11.19 -9.47
C LEU A 291 -12.73 -12.48 -9.28
N ASN A 292 -11.71 -12.66 -10.10
CA ASN A 292 -10.83 -13.83 -10.06
C ASN A 292 -9.46 -13.46 -9.53
N ASP A 293 -9.05 -14.08 -8.42
CA ASP A 293 -7.64 -14.02 -7.97
C ASP A 293 -6.83 -15.11 -8.67
N GLU A 294 -5.60 -14.78 -9.06
CA GLU A 294 -4.67 -15.65 -9.81
C GLU A 294 -5.32 -16.24 -11.09
N ALA A 295 -5.92 -15.36 -11.89
CA ALA A 295 -6.74 -15.71 -13.04
C ALA A 295 -6.04 -16.48 -14.17
N HIS A 296 -4.71 -16.67 -14.09
CA HIS A 296 -3.99 -17.51 -15.05
C HIS A 296 -4.44 -18.97 -15.03
N HIS A 297 -5.22 -19.39 -14.02
CA HIS A 297 -5.89 -20.68 -14.00
C HIS A 297 -7.11 -20.78 -14.94
N ILE A 298 -7.60 -19.66 -15.46
CA ILE A 298 -8.86 -19.58 -16.24
C ILE A 298 -8.58 -19.40 -17.75
N HIS A 299 -7.46 -19.84 -18.23
CA HIS A 299 -6.90 -19.45 -19.51
C HIS A 299 -7.31 -20.30 -20.72
N ASP A 300 -8.13 -21.33 -20.55
CA ASP A 300 -8.58 -22.18 -21.65
C ASP A 300 -10.11 -22.27 -21.63
N ALA A 301 -10.75 -21.88 -22.76
CA ALA A 301 -12.19 -21.97 -22.95
C ALA A 301 -12.73 -23.40 -22.83
N LYS A 302 -11.86 -24.41 -22.90
CA LYS A 302 -12.21 -25.82 -22.70
C LYS A 302 -12.31 -26.19 -21.22
N LEU A 303 -11.76 -25.38 -20.32
CA LEU A 303 -11.78 -25.63 -18.89
C LEU A 303 -13.20 -25.50 -18.33
N ALA A 304 -13.54 -26.35 -17.37
CA ALA A 304 -14.83 -26.32 -16.68
C ALA A 304 -15.13 -24.95 -16.06
N TRP A 305 -14.09 -24.26 -15.64
CA TRP A 305 -14.14 -22.92 -15.07
C TRP A 305 -14.71 -21.85 -16.02
N PHE A 306 -14.14 -21.72 -17.22
CA PHE A 306 -14.65 -20.80 -18.23
C PHE A 306 -16.11 -21.13 -18.56
N LYS A 307 -16.43 -22.41 -18.73
CA LYS A 307 -17.80 -22.88 -18.98
C LYS A 307 -18.77 -22.56 -17.85
N SER A 308 -18.29 -22.53 -16.61
CA SER A 308 -19.14 -22.16 -15.48
C SER A 308 -19.47 -20.66 -15.47
N ILE A 309 -18.50 -19.79 -15.76
CA ILE A 309 -18.76 -18.35 -15.92
C ILE A 309 -19.66 -18.10 -17.12
N GLU A 310 -19.41 -18.79 -18.25
CA GLU A 310 -20.27 -18.73 -19.44
C GLU A 310 -21.71 -19.18 -19.12
N GLY A 311 -21.87 -20.27 -18.34
CA GLY A 311 -23.16 -20.75 -17.86
C GLY A 311 -23.91 -19.72 -17.01
N ILE A 312 -23.18 -19.04 -16.12
CA ILE A 312 -23.71 -17.93 -15.31
C ILE A 312 -24.14 -16.79 -16.22
N HIS A 313 -23.27 -16.34 -17.13
CA HIS A 313 -23.59 -15.28 -18.09
C HIS A 313 -24.85 -15.59 -18.90
N ASN A 314 -24.97 -16.81 -19.45
CA ASN A 314 -26.12 -17.24 -20.20
C ASN A 314 -27.41 -17.27 -19.37
N ARG A 315 -27.35 -17.60 -18.08
CA ARG A 315 -28.54 -17.55 -17.20
C ARG A 315 -28.96 -16.12 -16.90
N LEU A 316 -28.01 -15.20 -16.70
CA LEU A 316 -28.30 -13.79 -16.49
C LEU A 316 -28.94 -13.19 -17.76
N LEU A 317 -28.44 -13.54 -18.95
CA LEU A 317 -29.05 -13.14 -20.23
C LEU A 317 -30.50 -13.60 -20.37
N GLN A 318 -30.85 -14.79 -19.90
CA GLN A 318 -32.24 -15.29 -19.89
C GLN A 318 -33.17 -14.48 -18.98
N LYS A 319 -32.62 -13.82 -17.96
CA LYS A 319 -33.34 -12.90 -17.06
C LYS A 319 -33.40 -11.47 -17.57
N GLY A 320 -32.71 -11.14 -18.64
CA GLY A 320 -32.68 -9.82 -19.27
C GLY A 320 -31.41 -9.00 -18.99
N ASP A 321 -30.51 -9.52 -18.16
CA ASP A 321 -29.25 -8.87 -17.86
C ASP A 321 -28.05 -9.73 -18.32
N ALA A 322 -26.88 -9.13 -18.42
CA ALA A 322 -25.63 -9.81 -18.73
C ALA A 322 -24.75 -9.87 -17.48
N LEU A 323 -23.67 -10.67 -17.50
CA LEU A 323 -22.61 -10.56 -16.52
C LEU A 323 -22.03 -9.13 -16.58
N SER A 324 -22.10 -8.40 -15.48
CA SER A 324 -21.78 -6.98 -15.42
C SER A 324 -20.32 -6.70 -15.80
N LEU A 325 -19.40 -7.41 -15.15
CA LEU A 325 -17.96 -7.34 -15.38
C LEU A 325 -17.30 -8.61 -14.82
N GLN A 326 -16.36 -9.16 -15.58
CA GLN A 326 -15.37 -10.09 -15.07
C GLN A 326 -14.05 -9.34 -14.93
N LEU A 327 -13.53 -9.27 -13.71
CA LEU A 327 -12.22 -8.70 -13.38
C LEU A 327 -11.27 -9.82 -12.99
N ASP A 328 -10.26 -10.02 -13.78
CA ASP A 328 -9.22 -11.01 -13.55
C ASP A 328 -7.96 -10.32 -13.03
N VAL A 329 -7.45 -10.74 -11.88
CA VAL A 329 -6.23 -10.20 -11.31
C VAL A 329 -5.19 -11.32 -11.20
N THR A 330 -3.99 -11.11 -11.76
CA THR A 330 -2.94 -12.12 -11.80
C THR A 330 -1.55 -11.49 -11.89
N ALA A 331 -0.52 -12.23 -11.45
CA ALA A 331 0.87 -11.86 -11.71
C ALA A 331 1.31 -12.27 -13.13
N THR A 332 0.71 -13.31 -13.69
CA THR A 332 1.15 -13.94 -14.94
C THR A 332 -0.02 -14.20 -15.90
N PRO A 333 -0.46 -13.19 -16.66
CA PRO A 333 -1.60 -13.34 -17.59
C PRO A 333 -1.18 -14.06 -18.87
N LYS A 334 -0.78 -15.33 -18.75
CA LYS A 334 -0.31 -16.12 -19.88
C LYS A 334 -1.13 -17.40 -20.03
N HIS A 335 -1.41 -17.76 -21.28
CA HIS A 335 -1.94 -19.07 -21.64
C HIS A 335 -0.88 -20.17 -21.51
N ASN A 336 -1.28 -21.44 -21.52
CA ASN A 336 -0.36 -22.59 -21.49
C ASN A 336 0.65 -22.61 -22.64
N ASN A 337 0.32 -22.00 -23.78
CA ASN A 337 1.23 -21.84 -24.93
C ASN A 337 2.21 -20.66 -24.79
N GLY A 338 2.16 -19.92 -23.67
CA GLY A 338 3.00 -18.77 -23.40
C GLY A 338 2.50 -17.42 -23.93
N ALA A 339 1.39 -17.40 -24.69
CA ALA A 339 0.78 -16.16 -25.18
C ALA A 339 0.13 -15.38 -24.04
N ILE A 340 0.25 -14.04 -24.07
CA ILE A 340 -0.35 -13.15 -23.07
C ILE A 340 -1.86 -13.04 -23.33
N PHE A 341 -2.65 -12.90 -22.26
CA PHE A 341 -4.09 -12.63 -22.36
C PHE A 341 -4.31 -11.28 -23.06
N VAL A 342 -5.01 -11.30 -24.17
CA VAL A 342 -5.29 -10.09 -24.97
C VAL A 342 -6.15 -9.08 -24.21
N GLN A 343 -6.93 -9.51 -23.20
CA GLN A 343 -7.75 -8.69 -22.33
C GLN A 343 -6.95 -7.94 -21.26
N THR A 344 -5.61 -8.05 -21.25
CA THR A 344 -4.78 -7.35 -20.27
C THR A 344 -4.79 -5.85 -20.54
N VAL A 345 -5.40 -5.11 -19.61
CA VAL A 345 -5.61 -3.66 -19.72
C VAL A 345 -4.67 -2.85 -18.85
N SER A 346 -4.12 -3.46 -17.80
CA SER A 346 -3.12 -2.84 -16.90
C SER A 346 -2.01 -3.83 -16.62
N ASP A 347 -0.77 -3.35 -16.58
CA ASP A 347 0.44 -4.15 -16.34
C ASP A 347 1.39 -3.41 -15.41
N TYR A 348 1.67 -4.04 -14.26
CA TYR A 348 2.71 -3.60 -13.34
C TYR A 348 3.69 -4.77 -13.13
N PRO A 349 4.77 -4.81 -13.94
CA PRO A 349 5.71 -5.94 -13.96
C PRO A 349 6.63 -5.95 -12.75
N LEU A 350 7.28 -7.11 -12.52
CA LEU A 350 8.16 -7.31 -11.37
C LEU A 350 9.34 -6.33 -11.34
N VAL A 351 9.86 -5.95 -12.51
CA VAL A 351 10.96 -4.96 -12.62
C VAL A 351 10.56 -3.61 -12.01
N GLU A 352 9.35 -3.14 -12.27
CA GLU A 352 8.85 -1.88 -11.68
C GLU A 352 8.58 -2.05 -10.17
N ALA A 353 8.06 -3.21 -9.75
CA ALA A 353 7.82 -3.50 -8.34
C ALA A 353 9.11 -3.55 -7.50
N ILE A 354 10.19 -4.11 -8.05
CA ILE A 354 11.51 -4.10 -7.41
C ILE A 354 12.04 -2.65 -7.34
N SER A 355 12.01 -1.94 -8.45
CA SER A 355 12.59 -0.59 -8.54
C SER A 355 11.85 0.44 -7.69
N GLN A 356 10.54 0.28 -7.52
CA GLN A 356 9.73 1.10 -6.60
C GLN A 356 9.76 0.58 -5.15
N ASN A 357 10.62 -0.36 -4.82
CA ASN A 357 10.71 -0.93 -3.48
C ASN A 357 9.36 -1.49 -2.94
N VAL A 358 8.50 -1.99 -3.83
CA VAL A 358 7.27 -2.71 -3.46
C VAL A 358 7.58 -4.12 -2.98
N VAL A 359 8.61 -4.73 -3.55
CA VAL A 359 9.12 -6.07 -3.21
C VAL A 359 10.62 -6.04 -2.96
N LYS A 360 11.17 -7.13 -2.42
CA LYS A 360 12.62 -7.27 -2.17
C LYS A 360 13.43 -7.36 -3.45
N HIS A 361 14.70 -6.98 -3.36
CA HIS A 361 15.68 -7.14 -4.43
C HIS A 361 16.37 -8.52 -4.32
N PRO A 362 16.34 -9.36 -5.35
CA PRO A 362 17.10 -10.61 -5.38
C PRO A 362 18.59 -10.33 -5.59
N VAL A 363 19.43 -11.01 -4.79
CA VAL A 363 20.90 -10.91 -4.85
C VAL A 363 21.47 -12.29 -5.12
N LEU A 364 22.34 -12.42 -6.12
CA LEU A 364 22.98 -13.65 -6.53
C LEU A 364 24.44 -13.71 -6.08
N PRO A 365 25.03 -14.93 -5.94
CA PRO A 365 26.47 -15.06 -5.72
C PRO A 365 27.25 -14.55 -6.93
N ASP A 366 28.36 -13.86 -6.67
CA ASP A 366 29.32 -13.48 -7.71
C ASP A 366 30.05 -14.70 -8.29
N ALA A 367 30.82 -14.48 -9.35
CA ALA A 367 31.53 -15.56 -10.04
C ALA A 367 32.49 -16.35 -9.12
N ALA A 368 33.14 -15.63 -8.16
CA ALA A 368 34.08 -16.25 -7.23
C ALA A 368 33.38 -17.11 -6.17
N SER A 369 32.20 -16.69 -5.70
CA SER A 369 31.37 -17.45 -4.78
C SER A 369 30.71 -18.64 -5.49
N ARG A 370 30.22 -18.44 -6.71
CA ARG A 370 29.61 -19.51 -7.53
C ARG A 370 30.62 -20.62 -7.89
N ALA A 371 31.88 -20.25 -8.19
CA ALA A 371 32.93 -21.23 -8.50
C ALA A 371 33.28 -22.18 -7.35
N LYS A 372 32.89 -21.89 -6.12
CA LYS A 372 33.08 -22.74 -4.94
C LYS A 372 31.96 -23.77 -4.77
N LEU A 373 30.82 -23.56 -5.42
CA LEU A 373 29.67 -24.44 -5.35
C LEU A 373 29.83 -25.57 -6.32
N GLN A 374 29.86 -26.84 -5.85
CA GLN A 374 30.02 -28.02 -6.68
C GLN A 374 28.99 -29.08 -6.29
N GLU A 375 28.38 -29.69 -7.29
CA GLU A 375 27.61 -30.93 -7.06
C GLU A 375 28.60 -32.07 -6.77
N GLN A 376 28.56 -32.58 -5.54
CA GLN A 376 29.42 -33.68 -5.14
C GLN A 376 28.98 -34.99 -5.79
N GLN A 377 29.92 -35.89 -6.06
CA GLN A 377 29.61 -37.23 -6.58
C GLN A 377 29.07 -38.13 -5.46
N SER A 378 27.85 -37.94 -5.04
CA SER A 378 27.18 -38.77 -4.03
C SER A 378 25.79 -39.18 -4.52
N VAL A 379 25.37 -40.38 -4.07
CA VAL A 379 24.01 -40.92 -4.26
C VAL A 379 23.01 -40.24 -3.27
N ARG A 380 23.54 -39.75 -2.15
CA ARG A 380 22.71 -39.04 -1.15
C ARG A 380 22.50 -37.62 -1.58
N TYR A 381 21.25 -37.22 -1.64
CA TYR A 381 20.82 -35.88 -2.07
C TYR A 381 21.49 -34.75 -1.26
N THR A 382 21.51 -34.88 0.06
CA THR A 382 22.09 -33.88 0.97
C THR A 382 23.62 -33.78 0.83
N GLU A 383 24.30 -34.87 0.61
CA GLU A 383 25.76 -34.89 0.35
C GLU A 383 26.07 -34.28 -1.03
N LYS A 384 25.23 -34.59 -2.02
CA LYS A 384 25.37 -34.05 -3.38
C LYS A 384 25.33 -32.52 -3.39
N TYR A 385 24.43 -31.92 -2.60
CA TYR A 385 24.18 -30.49 -2.58
C TYR A 385 24.68 -29.79 -1.30
N ALA A 386 25.61 -30.40 -0.57
CA ALA A 386 26.12 -29.86 0.70
C ALA A 386 26.65 -28.43 0.58
N ASP A 387 27.46 -28.12 -0.45
CA ASP A 387 28.04 -26.79 -0.64
C ASP A 387 26.97 -25.70 -0.80
N TYR A 388 25.84 -26.02 -1.44
CA TYR A 388 24.71 -25.09 -1.62
C TYR A 388 23.94 -24.87 -0.33
N LEU A 389 23.71 -25.94 0.45
CA LEU A 389 23.06 -25.86 1.75
C LEU A 389 23.91 -25.08 2.74
N ASP A 390 25.23 -25.34 2.78
CA ASP A 390 26.18 -24.66 3.65
C ASP A 390 26.20 -23.15 3.34
N LEU A 391 26.33 -22.77 2.07
CA LEU A 391 26.31 -21.36 1.68
C LEU A 391 24.98 -20.69 2.05
N GLY A 392 23.87 -21.38 1.80
CA GLY A 392 22.53 -20.88 2.17
C GLY A 392 22.38 -20.62 3.66
N VAL A 393 22.86 -21.56 4.51
CA VAL A 393 22.83 -21.40 5.97
C VAL A 393 23.75 -20.28 6.42
N ILE A 394 24.95 -20.13 5.84
CA ILE A 394 25.87 -19.04 6.16
C ILE A 394 25.23 -17.66 5.86
N GLU A 395 24.62 -17.50 4.67
CA GLU A 395 23.95 -16.25 4.29
C GLU A 395 22.75 -15.96 5.18
N TRP A 396 21.94 -16.99 5.47
CA TRP A 396 20.80 -16.86 6.37
C TRP A 396 21.21 -16.44 7.79
N ARG A 397 22.25 -17.04 8.37
CA ARG A 397 22.74 -16.66 9.72
C ARG A 397 23.13 -15.20 9.82
N LYS A 398 23.80 -14.69 8.80
CA LYS A 398 24.20 -13.28 8.76
C LYS A 398 22.99 -12.36 8.75
N THR A 399 22.02 -12.66 7.88
CA THR A 399 20.78 -11.86 7.79
C THR A 399 19.92 -12.05 9.02
N TYR A 400 19.89 -13.24 9.63
CA TYR A 400 19.17 -13.51 10.87
C TYR A 400 19.68 -12.61 12.01
N ALA A 401 21.00 -12.55 12.20
CA ALA A 401 21.60 -11.73 13.25
C ALA A 401 21.29 -10.22 13.10
N GLU A 402 21.25 -9.72 11.88
CA GLU A 402 20.92 -8.31 11.61
C GLU A 402 19.43 -8.02 11.82
N HIS A 403 18.53 -8.89 11.32
CA HIS A 403 17.09 -8.68 11.47
C HIS A 403 16.58 -8.93 12.90
N GLU A 404 17.22 -9.82 13.66
CA GLU A 404 16.91 -10.07 15.07
C GLU A 404 17.07 -8.81 15.91
N LYS A 405 18.10 -7.99 15.65
CA LYS A 405 18.29 -6.68 16.30
C LYS A 405 17.08 -5.75 16.10
N LEU A 406 16.38 -5.92 14.99
CA LEU A 406 15.18 -5.14 14.63
C LEU A 406 13.87 -5.79 15.10
N GLY A 407 13.95 -6.87 15.88
CA GLY A 407 12.78 -7.63 16.32
C GLY A 407 12.07 -8.38 15.21
N LYS A 408 12.79 -8.70 14.13
CA LYS A 408 12.29 -9.49 13.00
C LYS A 408 13.07 -10.79 12.88
N LYS A 409 12.39 -11.85 12.48
CA LYS A 409 12.97 -13.17 12.28
C LYS A 409 13.23 -13.40 10.79
N ALA A 410 14.48 -13.68 10.41
CA ALA A 410 14.83 -14.08 9.04
C ALA A 410 14.54 -15.56 8.82
N ILE A 411 14.02 -15.93 7.66
CA ILE A 411 13.66 -17.31 7.29
C ILE A 411 14.55 -17.78 6.14
N LEU A 412 15.13 -18.98 6.33
CA LEU A 412 15.78 -19.74 5.27
C LEU A 412 14.73 -20.56 4.51
N PHE A 413 14.72 -20.47 3.18
CA PHE A 413 13.83 -21.26 2.33
C PHE A 413 14.62 -22.19 1.42
N VAL A 414 14.37 -23.50 1.50
CA VAL A 414 15.05 -24.51 0.68
C VAL A 414 14.05 -25.24 -0.21
N MET A 415 14.32 -25.27 -1.50
CA MET A 415 13.53 -25.98 -2.51
C MET A 415 14.23 -27.24 -2.96
N THR A 416 13.50 -28.36 -2.95
CA THR A 416 13.96 -29.65 -3.40
C THR A 416 13.12 -30.20 -4.57
N ASP A 417 13.49 -31.30 -5.17
CA ASP A 417 12.81 -31.89 -6.32
C ASP A 417 11.69 -32.87 -5.95
N ASP A 418 11.73 -33.52 -4.78
CA ASP A 418 10.68 -34.41 -4.32
C ASP A 418 10.48 -34.39 -2.80
N THR A 419 9.43 -35.06 -2.32
CA THR A 419 9.03 -35.09 -0.91
C THR A 419 10.01 -35.81 0.00
N LYS A 420 10.66 -36.88 -0.51
CA LYS A 420 11.67 -37.63 0.25
C LYS A 420 12.89 -36.74 0.47
N ASN A 421 13.34 -36.07 -0.58
CA ASN A 421 14.47 -35.13 -0.48
C ASN A 421 14.18 -33.95 0.42
N CYS A 422 12.90 -33.51 0.56
CA CYS A 422 12.51 -32.54 1.59
C CYS A 422 12.78 -33.06 3.01
N ASP A 423 12.35 -34.31 3.30
CA ASP A 423 12.57 -34.90 4.63
C ASP A 423 14.06 -35.06 4.90
N ASP A 424 14.83 -35.62 3.92
CA ASP A 424 16.28 -35.82 4.03
C ASP A 424 17.03 -34.48 4.25
N VAL A 425 16.65 -33.40 3.58
CA VAL A 425 17.24 -32.07 3.75
C VAL A 425 16.88 -31.48 5.12
N ALA A 426 15.65 -31.67 5.57
CA ALA A 426 15.26 -31.19 6.89
C ALA A 426 16.05 -31.86 8.00
N GLU A 427 16.16 -33.20 7.98
CA GLU A 427 17.00 -33.98 8.92
C GLU A 427 18.47 -33.53 8.86
N TYR A 428 19.00 -33.27 7.67
CA TYR A 428 20.37 -32.79 7.49
C TYR A 428 20.57 -31.41 8.13
N LEU A 429 19.66 -30.45 7.88
CA LEU A 429 19.72 -29.11 8.44
C LEU A 429 19.62 -29.15 9.98
N GLU A 430 18.70 -29.91 10.53
CA GLU A 430 18.54 -30.06 11.98
C GLU A 430 19.73 -30.76 12.65
N GLY A 431 20.31 -31.77 11.99
CA GLY A 431 21.43 -32.55 12.50
C GLY A 431 22.78 -31.84 12.39
N CYS A 432 23.03 -31.04 11.34
CA CYS A 432 24.31 -30.38 11.09
C CYS A 432 24.41 -29.00 11.71
N TYR A 433 23.28 -28.28 11.91
CA TYR A 433 23.27 -26.89 12.34
C TYR A 433 22.49 -26.73 13.65
N PRO A 434 23.16 -26.53 14.81
CA PRO A 434 22.50 -26.45 16.11
C PRO A 434 21.41 -25.38 16.24
N ASP A 435 21.54 -24.28 15.49
CA ASP A 435 20.56 -23.18 15.46
C ASP A 435 19.30 -23.48 14.63
N LEU A 436 19.32 -24.58 13.89
CA LEU A 436 18.17 -25.12 13.14
C LEU A 436 17.59 -26.39 13.79
N ASN A 437 18.15 -26.89 14.90
CA ASN A 437 17.63 -28.08 15.56
C ASN A 437 16.18 -27.86 16.03
N ASP A 438 15.24 -28.75 15.65
CA ASP A 438 13.78 -28.63 15.87
C ASP A 438 13.18 -27.28 15.36
N ALA A 439 13.82 -26.67 14.36
CA ALA A 439 13.45 -25.36 13.81
C ALA A 439 13.21 -25.36 12.30
N VAL A 440 13.09 -26.55 11.68
CA VAL A 440 12.82 -26.70 10.25
C VAL A 440 11.36 -27.10 10.05
N LEU A 441 10.62 -26.31 9.27
CA LEU A 441 9.25 -26.62 8.86
C LEU A 441 9.27 -27.28 7.48
N VAL A 442 8.83 -28.53 7.41
CA VAL A 442 8.70 -29.27 6.15
C VAL A 442 7.29 -29.07 5.60
N ILE A 443 7.20 -28.59 4.36
CA ILE A 443 5.93 -28.35 3.68
C ILE A 443 5.83 -29.22 2.44
N HIS A 444 5.32 -30.41 2.60
CA HIS A 444 4.87 -31.27 1.51
C HIS A 444 3.73 -32.17 1.97
N THR A 445 3.04 -32.77 1.03
CA THR A 445 2.05 -33.79 1.30
C THR A 445 2.59 -35.14 0.87
N LYS A 446 2.36 -36.18 1.69
CA LYS A 446 2.85 -37.55 1.46
C LYS A 446 2.29 -38.20 0.19
N ASN A 447 1.31 -37.59 -0.46
CA ASN A 447 0.66 -38.09 -1.67
C ASN A 447 0.98 -37.17 -2.86
N ASN A 448 2.10 -37.37 -3.54
CA ASN A 448 2.47 -36.73 -4.81
C ASN A 448 2.25 -35.21 -4.93
N GLY A 449 2.39 -34.49 -3.82
CA GLY A 449 2.16 -33.02 -3.81
C GLY A 449 0.69 -32.61 -3.70
N GLU A 450 -0.22 -33.55 -3.68
CA GLU A 450 -1.64 -33.31 -3.47
C GLU A 450 -1.91 -32.97 -2.00
N ILE A 451 -2.31 -31.75 -1.73
CA ILE A 451 -3.12 -31.49 -0.54
C ILE A 451 -4.50 -31.99 -0.90
N SER A 452 -4.75 -33.31 -0.72
CA SER A 452 -6.12 -33.78 -0.77
C SER A 452 -6.87 -33.01 0.31
N GLU A 453 -7.95 -32.34 -0.05
CA GLU A 453 -8.91 -31.79 0.91
C GLU A 453 -9.51 -32.97 1.66
N ALA A 454 -8.80 -33.47 2.67
CA ALA A 454 -9.33 -34.48 3.56
C ALA A 454 -10.49 -33.84 4.32
N GLN A 455 -11.69 -34.19 3.95
CA GLN A 455 -12.92 -33.65 4.51
C GLN A 455 -13.17 -34.08 5.96
N SER A 456 -12.40 -35.05 6.48
CA SER A 456 -12.56 -35.54 7.87
C SER A 456 -11.32 -36.30 8.37
N GLY A 457 -11.09 -36.31 9.69
CA GLY A 457 -10.10 -37.10 10.38
C GLY A 457 -8.72 -36.47 10.54
N LYS A 458 -7.73 -37.27 10.98
CA LYS A 458 -6.36 -36.85 11.30
C LYS A 458 -5.66 -36.04 10.21
N ALA A 459 -5.91 -36.34 8.94
CA ALA A 459 -5.30 -35.64 7.83
C ALA A 459 -5.77 -34.18 7.70
N LYS A 460 -7.01 -33.90 8.08
CA LYS A 460 -7.54 -32.54 8.16
C LYS A 460 -6.86 -31.74 9.29
N ASP A 461 -6.72 -32.36 10.46
CA ASP A 461 -6.11 -31.73 11.64
C ASP A 461 -4.59 -31.46 11.38
N GLU A 462 -3.90 -32.38 10.72
CA GLU A 462 -2.49 -32.20 10.30
C GLU A 462 -2.34 -31.05 9.31
N LEU A 463 -3.24 -30.93 8.33
CA LEU A 463 -3.23 -29.85 7.36
C LEU A 463 -3.52 -28.48 7.99
N GLU A 464 -4.49 -28.41 8.89
CA GLU A 464 -4.81 -27.20 9.64
C GLU A 464 -3.64 -26.78 10.54
N THR A 465 -2.96 -27.75 11.14
CA THR A 465 -1.76 -27.50 11.95
C THR A 465 -0.62 -26.95 11.11
N LEU A 466 -0.33 -27.53 9.95
CA LEU A 466 0.70 -27.05 9.01
C LEU A 466 0.37 -25.63 8.51
N ARG A 467 -0.90 -25.37 8.19
CA ARG A 467 -1.36 -24.02 7.78
C ARG A 467 -1.13 -22.99 8.88
N LYS A 468 -1.51 -23.33 10.11
CA LYS A 468 -1.28 -22.45 11.25
C LYS A 468 0.20 -22.18 11.47
N GLN A 469 1.03 -23.21 11.52
CA GLN A 469 2.48 -23.09 11.70
C GLN A 469 3.14 -22.25 10.62
N SER A 470 2.71 -22.41 9.39
CA SER A 470 3.27 -21.64 8.28
C SER A 470 2.81 -20.17 8.27
N ASN A 471 1.57 -19.90 8.61
CA ASN A 471 1.09 -18.51 8.72
C ASN A 471 1.73 -17.75 9.91
N GLU A 472 2.16 -18.48 10.94
CA GLU A 472 2.78 -17.92 12.15
C GLU A 472 4.33 -17.96 12.08
N ILE A 473 4.93 -18.46 11.01
CA ILE A 473 6.39 -18.67 10.94
C ILE A 473 7.16 -17.35 11.05
N ASP A 474 6.61 -16.25 10.57
CA ASP A 474 7.23 -14.91 10.64
C ASP A 474 7.27 -14.36 12.07
N SER A 475 6.45 -14.90 12.99
CA SER A 475 6.45 -14.47 14.38
C SER A 475 7.74 -14.88 15.09
N MET A 476 8.26 -14.01 15.97
CA MET A 476 9.40 -14.31 16.85
C MET A 476 9.08 -15.47 17.81
N GLU A 477 7.81 -15.69 18.14
CA GLU A 477 7.34 -16.75 19.02
C GLU A 477 7.35 -18.13 18.37
N SER A 478 7.30 -18.20 17.03
CA SER A 478 7.38 -19.45 16.31
C SER A 478 8.80 -20.03 16.40
N ARG A 479 8.92 -21.33 16.69
CA ARG A 479 10.21 -22.02 16.76
C ARG A 479 10.90 -22.15 15.41
N TYR A 480 10.15 -22.17 14.32
CA TYR A 480 10.67 -22.44 13.00
C TYR A 480 11.47 -21.25 12.44
N LYS A 481 12.62 -21.57 11.86
CA LYS A 481 13.56 -20.62 11.25
C LYS A 481 13.88 -20.97 9.79
N ALA A 482 13.56 -22.17 9.37
CA ALA A 482 13.73 -22.63 8.00
C ALA A 482 12.48 -23.32 7.50
N ILE A 483 12.28 -23.26 6.18
CA ILE A 483 11.25 -24.00 5.45
C ILE A 483 11.93 -24.86 4.40
N VAL A 484 11.55 -26.12 4.31
CA VAL A 484 11.94 -27.02 3.22
C VAL A 484 10.68 -27.47 2.48
N SER A 485 10.67 -27.30 1.16
CA SER A 485 9.50 -27.62 0.33
C SER A 485 9.93 -28.10 -1.06
N VAL A 486 9.11 -28.92 -1.71
CA VAL A 486 9.33 -29.36 -3.10
C VAL A 486 9.26 -28.18 -4.07
N LEU A 487 8.46 -27.18 -3.74
CA LEU A 487 8.24 -25.99 -4.54
C LEU A 487 8.26 -24.75 -3.65
N MET A 488 8.56 -23.60 -4.23
CA MET A 488 8.30 -22.38 -3.53
C MET A 488 6.82 -22.33 -3.14
N LEU A 489 6.56 -22.07 -1.88
CA LEU A 489 5.26 -22.11 -1.20
C LEU A 489 4.05 -21.96 -2.14
N LYS A 490 3.08 -22.87 -2.03
CA LYS A 490 1.85 -22.83 -2.84
C LYS A 490 1.12 -21.49 -2.68
N GLU A 491 0.27 -21.16 -3.62
CA GLU A 491 -0.57 -19.96 -3.54
C GLU A 491 -1.36 -19.89 -2.23
N GLY A 492 -1.46 -18.68 -1.68
CA GLY A 492 -2.09 -18.45 -0.39
C GLY A 492 -1.14 -18.33 0.81
N TRP A 493 0.11 -18.74 0.68
CA TRP A 493 1.11 -18.57 1.73
C TRP A 493 1.65 -17.14 1.74
N ASP A 494 1.63 -16.48 2.89
CA ASP A 494 2.07 -15.08 3.06
C ASP A 494 3.27 -15.00 4.02
N VAL A 495 4.37 -15.67 3.68
CA VAL A 495 5.64 -15.57 4.41
C VAL A 495 6.42 -14.36 3.89
N ARG A 496 6.69 -13.40 4.76
CA ARG A 496 7.36 -12.12 4.42
C ARG A 496 8.83 -12.11 4.78
N ASN A 497 9.21 -12.91 5.75
CA ASN A 497 10.53 -12.85 6.37
C ASN A 497 11.58 -13.74 5.70
N VAL A 498 11.34 -14.23 4.48
CA VAL A 498 12.34 -14.96 3.71
C VAL A 498 13.49 -14.02 3.34
N THR A 499 14.71 -14.34 3.77
CA THR A 499 15.93 -13.58 3.47
C THR A 499 16.95 -14.36 2.65
N THR A 500 16.80 -15.70 2.61
CA THR A 500 17.69 -16.58 1.84
C THR A 500 16.88 -17.69 1.20
N ILE A 501 17.10 -17.92 -0.09
CA ILE A 501 16.49 -18.98 -0.89
C ILE A 501 17.60 -19.89 -1.39
N VAL A 502 17.44 -21.22 -1.19
CA VAL A 502 18.31 -22.24 -1.75
C VAL A 502 17.50 -23.12 -2.69
N GLY A 503 17.84 -23.10 -3.99
CA GLY A 503 17.19 -23.90 -5.02
C GLY A 503 18.03 -25.09 -5.45
N LEU A 504 17.60 -26.30 -5.07
CA LEU A 504 18.29 -27.55 -5.40
C LEU A 504 17.62 -28.31 -6.56
N ARG A 505 16.49 -27.78 -7.04
CA ARG A 505 15.70 -28.38 -8.11
C ARG A 505 16.17 -27.89 -9.48
N SER A 506 16.28 -28.84 -10.43
CA SER A 506 16.40 -28.51 -11.85
C SER A 506 15.01 -28.16 -12.42
N TYR A 507 14.87 -26.96 -12.99
CA TYR A 507 13.70 -26.64 -13.78
C TYR A 507 13.97 -26.99 -15.25
N SER A 508 13.17 -27.86 -15.84
CA SER A 508 13.25 -28.12 -17.27
C SER A 508 12.54 -27.02 -18.04
N ALA A 509 13.00 -26.71 -19.25
CA ALA A 509 12.33 -25.77 -20.17
C ALA A 509 10.88 -26.19 -20.53
N LYS A 510 10.47 -27.42 -20.17
CA LYS A 510 9.11 -27.92 -20.32
C LYS A 510 8.17 -27.53 -19.17
N SER A 511 8.71 -27.14 -18.01
CA SER A 511 7.88 -26.60 -16.94
C SER A 511 7.50 -25.16 -17.30
N ASN A 512 6.24 -24.91 -17.60
CA ASN A 512 5.71 -23.57 -17.90
C ASN A 512 5.70 -22.62 -16.67
N ILE A 513 6.55 -22.91 -15.65
CA ILE A 513 6.66 -22.10 -14.43
C ILE A 513 7.56 -20.91 -14.73
N LEU A 514 7.08 -19.75 -14.40
CA LEU A 514 7.83 -18.52 -14.56
C LEU A 514 8.68 -18.23 -13.31
N PRO A 515 9.93 -17.77 -13.47
CA PRO A 515 10.77 -17.33 -12.35
C PRO A 515 10.07 -16.33 -11.44
N GLU A 516 9.26 -15.46 -12.01
CA GLU A 516 8.44 -14.46 -11.31
C GLU A 516 7.48 -15.11 -10.29
N GLN A 517 6.83 -16.22 -10.64
CA GLN A 517 5.94 -16.94 -9.73
C GLN A 517 6.72 -17.60 -8.60
N THR A 518 7.88 -18.17 -8.93
CA THR A 518 8.71 -18.89 -7.97
C THR A 518 9.37 -17.93 -6.98
N LEU A 519 10.05 -16.90 -7.47
CA LEU A 519 10.74 -15.94 -6.61
C LEU A 519 9.76 -14.96 -5.94
N GLY A 520 8.70 -14.56 -6.62
CA GLY A 520 7.83 -13.46 -6.19
C GLY A 520 7.27 -13.61 -4.77
N ARG A 521 7.09 -14.86 -4.28
CA ARG A 521 6.66 -15.08 -2.90
C ARG A 521 7.77 -14.84 -1.89
N GLY A 522 9.01 -15.17 -2.20
CA GLY A 522 10.18 -14.86 -1.38
C GLY A 522 10.56 -13.40 -1.42
N LEU A 523 10.05 -12.64 -2.41
CA LEU A 523 10.31 -11.20 -2.55
C LEU A 523 9.36 -10.31 -1.72
N ARG A 524 8.41 -10.87 -0.98
CA ARG A 524 7.51 -10.08 -0.14
C ARG A 524 8.27 -9.37 0.97
N LYS A 525 7.92 -8.12 1.24
CA LYS A 525 8.61 -7.29 2.22
C LYS A 525 8.15 -7.55 3.65
N MET A 526 9.09 -7.43 4.60
CA MET A 526 8.84 -7.52 6.03
C MET A 526 8.74 -6.14 6.70
N TYR A 527 9.31 -5.10 6.09
CA TYR A 527 9.26 -3.73 6.61
C TYR A 527 8.28 -2.88 5.80
N PRO A 528 7.48 -2.02 6.46
CA PRO A 528 6.61 -1.08 5.75
C PRO A 528 7.41 0.03 5.09
N GLY A 529 6.76 0.73 4.14
CA GLY A 529 7.35 1.89 3.46
C GLY A 529 8.31 1.52 2.33
N GLY A 530 9.05 2.50 1.85
CA GLY A 530 9.98 2.39 0.73
C GLY A 530 11.39 1.88 1.10
N VAL A 531 11.54 1.16 2.22
CA VAL A 531 12.82 0.58 2.66
C VAL A 531 13.28 -0.47 1.67
N GLU A 532 14.53 -0.43 1.24
CA GLU A 532 15.10 -1.47 0.40
C GLU A 532 15.34 -2.75 1.22
N GLU A 533 14.85 -3.85 0.74
CA GLU A 533 15.05 -5.17 1.32
C GLU A 533 15.63 -6.13 0.29
N TYR A 534 16.41 -7.09 0.76
CA TYR A 534 17.15 -8.01 -0.09
C TYR A 534 16.85 -9.46 0.25
N VAL A 535 16.95 -10.33 -0.75
CA VAL A 535 16.90 -11.78 -0.57
C VAL A 535 18.08 -12.40 -1.30
N SER A 536 18.92 -13.16 -0.58
CA SER A 536 20.02 -13.93 -1.16
C SER A 536 19.47 -15.19 -1.85
N VAL A 537 19.83 -15.40 -3.10
CA VAL A 537 19.37 -16.55 -3.90
C VAL A 537 20.57 -17.38 -4.29
N VAL A 538 20.61 -18.61 -3.81
CA VAL A 538 21.67 -19.61 -4.05
C VAL A 538 21.03 -20.84 -4.69
N GLY A 539 21.71 -21.54 -5.58
CA GLY A 539 21.16 -22.76 -6.14
C GLY A 539 22.04 -23.43 -7.18
N THR A 540 21.60 -24.59 -7.63
CA THR A 540 22.25 -25.34 -8.73
C THR A 540 22.32 -24.50 -10.00
N ASP A 541 23.23 -24.81 -10.92
CA ASP A 541 23.34 -24.06 -12.17
C ASP A 541 22.02 -23.97 -12.93
N ALA A 542 21.27 -25.06 -13.00
CA ALA A 542 19.97 -25.11 -13.64
C ALA A 542 18.93 -24.20 -12.95
N PHE A 543 18.98 -24.11 -11.62
CA PHE A 543 18.13 -23.18 -10.87
C PHE A 543 18.58 -21.72 -11.08
N MET A 544 19.87 -21.47 -11.11
CA MET A 544 20.41 -20.12 -11.33
C MET A 544 20.10 -19.63 -12.74
N ASP A 545 20.24 -20.47 -13.77
CA ASP A 545 19.86 -20.15 -15.15
C ASP A 545 18.36 -19.83 -15.26
N PHE A 546 17.53 -20.58 -14.53
CA PHE A 546 16.10 -20.28 -14.42
C PHE A 546 15.82 -18.92 -13.75
N VAL A 547 16.48 -18.61 -12.62
CA VAL A 547 16.37 -17.31 -11.95
C VAL A 547 16.88 -16.18 -12.86
N GLU A 548 18.01 -16.40 -13.53
CA GLU A 548 18.60 -15.41 -14.44
C GLU A 548 17.72 -15.14 -15.66
N SER A 549 16.83 -16.04 -16.04
CA SER A 549 15.88 -15.81 -17.13
C SER A 549 14.90 -14.67 -16.85
N ILE A 550 14.72 -14.24 -15.58
CA ILE A 550 13.95 -13.06 -15.19
C ILE A 550 14.56 -11.75 -15.75
N GLN A 551 15.85 -11.76 -16.12
CA GLN A 551 16.51 -10.63 -16.78
C GLN A 551 15.89 -10.31 -18.14
N ALA A 552 15.26 -11.29 -18.79
CA ALA A 552 14.50 -11.06 -20.02
C ALA A 552 13.29 -10.14 -19.79
N GLU A 553 12.78 -10.07 -18.55
CA GLU A 553 11.72 -9.16 -18.14
C GLU A 553 12.25 -7.79 -17.63
N GLY A 554 13.55 -7.50 -17.83
CA GLY A 554 14.18 -6.23 -17.47
C GLY A 554 14.71 -6.14 -16.05
N VAL A 555 14.59 -7.19 -15.23
CA VAL A 555 15.08 -7.20 -13.85
C VAL A 555 16.60 -7.29 -13.85
N GLU A 556 17.28 -6.30 -13.28
CA GLU A 556 18.72 -6.38 -12.99
C GLU A 556 18.94 -7.22 -11.73
N LEU A 557 19.75 -8.27 -11.86
CA LEU A 557 20.15 -9.13 -10.75
C LEU A 557 21.50 -8.70 -10.22
N GLU A 558 21.51 -8.19 -9.01
CA GLU A 558 22.76 -7.83 -8.34
C GLU A 558 23.57 -9.09 -8.01
N ARG A 559 24.86 -9.06 -8.28
CA ARG A 559 25.81 -10.12 -7.95
C ARG A 559 26.79 -9.64 -6.90
N LYS A 560 27.01 -10.46 -5.88
CA LYS A 560 27.85 -10.07 -4.75
C LYS A 560 28.57 -11.28 -4.16
N ALA A 561 29.71 -11.04 -3.51
CA ALA A 561 30.43 -12.03 -2.74
C ALA A 561 29.53 -12.59 -1.61
N MET A 562 29.43 -13.92 -1.53
CA MET A 562 28.70 -14.66 -0.49
C MET A 562 29.63 -15.64 0.23
N GLY A 563 29.24 -16.09 1.41
CA GLY A 563 29.99 -17.04 2.22
C GLY A 563 30.75 -16.38 3.38
N GLU A 564 31.62 -17.13 4.05
CA GLU A 564 32.35 -16.65 5.22
C GLU A 564 33.13 -15.35 4.92
N GLY A 565 33.05 -14.38 5.83
CA GLY A 565 33.75 -13.09 5.72
C GLY A 565 33.08 -12.06 4.79
N ALA A 566 32.09 -12.43 3.97
CA ALA A 566 31.31 -11.49 3.18
C ALA A 566 30.22 -10.82 4.03
N LYS A 567 30.01 -9.50 3.86
CA LYS A 567 28.92 -8.81 4.56
C LYS A 567 27.59 -9.07 3.88
N PRO A 568 26.52 -9.35 4.65
CA PRO A 568 25.18 -9.47 4.08
C PRO A 568 24.73 -8.13 3.52
N LYS A 569 23.81 -8.12 2.56
CA LYS A 569 23.10 -6.92 2.14
C LYS A 569 21.82 -6.83 2.99
N THR A 570 21.72 -5.79 3.76
CA THR A 570 20.61 -5.56 4.70
C THR A 570 20.11 -4.14 4.54
N PRO A 571 18.89 -3.84 4.94
CA PRO A 571 18.39 -2.48 5.00
C PRO A 571 19.31 -1.56 5.79
N LEU A 572 19.31 -0.27 5.46
CA LEU A 572 20.05 0.72 6.23
C LEU A 572 19.40 0.86 7.63
N VAL A 573 20.18 0.64 8.68
CA VAL A 573 19.72 0.65 10.06
C VAL A 573 20.36 1.80 10.82
N VAL A 574 19.53 2.57 11.52
CA VAL A 574 19.97 3.52 12.55
C VAL A 574 19.78 2.87 13.91
N GLU A 575 20.83 2.80 14.67
CA GLU A 575 20.86 2.22 16.02
C GLU A 575 21.80 2.97 16.94
N VAL A 576 21.65 2.78 18.24
CA VAL A 576 22.59 3.28 19.23
C VAL A 576 23.91 2.51 19.07
N ASP A 577 25.01 3.23 18.85
CA ASP A 577 26.31 2.74 18.41
C ASP A 577 27.12 2.12 19.58
N LYS A 578 26.51 1.16 20.30
CA LYS A 578 27.04 0.55 21.55
C LYS A 578 28.33 -0.23 21.34
N ASP A 579 28.51 -0.77 20.13
CA ASP A 579 29.68 -1.60 19.80
C ASP A 579 30.92 -0.77 19.39
N ASN A 580 30.77 0.54 19.34
CA ASN A 580 31.85 1.45 18.96
C ASN A 580 32.64 1.90 20.19
N GLU A 581 33.76 1.24 20.45
CA GLU A 581 34.65 1.54 21.58
C GLU A 581 35.15 3.00 21.64
N LYS A 582 35.01 3.77 20.54
CA LYS A 582 35.42 5.18 20.48
C LYS A 582 34.34 6.14 20.99
N LYS A 583 33.17 5.65 21.31
CA LYS A 583 32.01 6.44 21.76
C LYS A 583 31.68 6.10 23.22
N ASP A 584 31.61 7.10 24.06
CA ASP A 584 31.00 6.99 25.37
C ASP A 584 29.51 7.30 25.27
N ILE A 585 28.68 6.24 25.10
CA ILE A 585 27.24 6.36 24.89
C ILE A 585 26.53 7.06 26.06
N ASP A 586 26.98 6.87 27.29
CA ASP A 586 26.42 7.55 28.46
C ASP A 586 26.73 9.05 28.46
N ALA A 587 27.94 9.44 28.07
CA ALA A 587 28.31 10.85 27.95
C ALA A 587 27.60 11.54 26.75
N LEU A 588 27.40 10.80 25.68
CA LEU A 588 26.71 11.29 24.47
C LEU A 588 25.17 11.30 24.60
N ASP A 589 24.60 10.70 25.63
CA ASP A 589 23.15 10.64 25.80
C ASP A 589 22.55 12.05 26.01
N ILE A 590 21.40 12.27 25.39
CA ILE A 590 20.57 13.46 25.57
C ILE A 590 19.24 13.00 26.15
N GLU A 591 18.90 13.57 27.31
CA GLU A 591 17.62 13.32 27.96
C GLU A 591 16.62 14.43 27.60
N ILE A 592 15.39 14.05 27.28
CA ILE A 592 14.36 14.99 26.81
C ILE A 592 13.11 14.79 27.66
N PRO A 593 12.67 15.80 28.44
CA PRO A 593 11.43 15.73 29.17
C PRO A 593 10.20 15.66 28.26
N VAL A 594 9.33 14.70 28.49
CA VAL A 594 8.04 14.56 27.82
C VAL A 594 6.97 15.19 28.67
N LEU A 595 6.34 16.25 28.15
CA LEU A 595 5.27 16.93 28.84
C LEU A 595 3.91 16.28 28.59
N THR A 596 2.97 16.47 29.52
CA THR A 596 1.56 16.20 29.24
C THR A 596 1.08 17.07 28.08
N PRO A 597 0.17 16.56 27.20
CA PRO A 597 -0.37 17.39 26.13
C PRO A 597 -0.94 18.71 26.65
N ARG A 598 -0.48 19.81 26.10
CA ARG A 598 -0.95 21.16 26.46
C ARG A 598 -2.21 21.52 25.70
N VAL A 599 -2.24 21.20 24.42
CA VAL A 599 -3.37 21.47 23.54
C VAL A 599 -4.24 20.23 23.44
N TYR A 600 -5.53 20.39 23.64
CA TYR A 600 -6.50 19.31 23.56
C TYR A 600 -7.82 19.79 22.99
N ARG A 601 -8.59 18.85 22.43
CA ARG A 601 -9.93 19.15 21.93
C ARG A 601 -10.95 18.82 23.02
N GLU A 602 -11.66 19.86 23.50
CA GLU A 602 -12.77 19.70 24.42
C GLU A 602 -14.05 19.43 23.61
N TYR A 603 -14.79 18.36 23.94
CA TYR A 603 -16.07 18.12 23.28
C TYR A 603 -17.07 19.22 23.69
N LYS A 604 -17.48 20.02 22.71
CA LYS A 604 -18.55 21.01 22.81
C LYS A 604 -19.60 20.70 21.75
N SER A 605 -20.86 20.95 22.07
CA SER A 605 -21.94 20.76 21.09
C SER A 605 -21.82 21.81 19.98
N LEU A 606 -21.88 21.35 18.71
CA LEU A 606 -22.00 22.28 17.57
C LEU A 606 -23.26 23.18 17.65
N ALA A 607 -24.24 22.80 18.49
CA ALA A 607 -25.40 23.65 18.76
C ALA A 607 -25.04 24.98 19.46
N ASP A 608 -23.92 25.02 20.20
CA ASP A 608 -23.42 26.20 20.90
C ASP A 608 -22.73 27.20 19.94
N LEU A 609 -22.54 26.86 18.68
CA LEU A 609 -22.05 27.78 17.65
C LEU A 609 -23.04 28.92 17.45
N ASP A 610 -22.59 30.15 17.62
CA ASP A 610 -23.35 31.35 17.29
C ASP A 610 -22.90 31.93 15.96
N SER A 611 -23.68 31.70 14.89
CA SER A 611 -23.35 32.16 13.54
C SER A 611 -23.36 33.69 13.43
N GLY A 612 -24.13 34.37 14.26
CA GLY A 612 -24.18 35.87 14.29
C GLY A 612 -22.97 36.52 14.98
N ALA A 613 -22.20 35.73 15.79
CA ALA A 613 -21.00 36.20 16.48
C ALA A 613 -19.69 35.89 15.76
N MET A 614 -19.74 35.25 14.60
CA MET A 614 -18.55 34.87 13.83
C MET A 614 -17.84 36.09 13.22
N ASN A 615 -16.51 36.09 13.31
CA ASN A 615 -15.71 37.18 12.73
C ASN A 615 -15.31 36.81 11.29
N PHE A 616 -15.87 37.53 10.32
CA PHE A 616 -15.58 37.35 8.90
C PHE A 616 -15.74 38.67 8.15
N LYS A 617 -15.28 38.70 6.89
CA LYS A 617 -15.52 39.84 5.99
C LYS A 617 -16.64 39.46 5.03
N ALA A 618 -17.70 40.26 5.01
CA ALA A 618 -18.84 40.05 4.12
C ALA A 618 -18.40 40.03 2.65
N VAL A 619 -18.96 39.09 1.90
CA VAL A 619 -18.71 38.95 0.45
C VAL A 619 -19.67 39.85 -0.32
N ALA A 620 -19.17 40.51 -1.35
CA ALA A 620 -20.01 41.37 -2.19
C ALA A 620 -21.02 40.54 -2.99
N TYR A 621 -22.31 40.84 -2.87
CA TYR A 621 -23.35 40.20 -3.66
C TYR A 621 -23.39 40.77 -5.08
N GLN A 622 -23.15 39.99 -6.10
CA GLN A 622 -23.06 40.41 -7.51
C GLN A 622 -24.34 40.01 -8.27
N HIS A 623 -24.65 40.79 -9.30
CA HIS A 623 -25.71 40.47 -10.23
C HIS A 623 -25.14 39.88 -11.52
N PHE A 624 -25.37 38.60 -11.72
CA PHE A 624 -24.93 37.84 -12.90
C PHE A 624 -26.01 37.83 -13.98
N SER A 625 -25.60 37.78 -15.25
CA SER A 625 -26.52 37.60 -16.37
C SER A 625 -27.22 36.24 -16.31
N GLU A 626 -28.39 36.11 -16.94
CA GLU A 626 -29.15 34.84 -17.02
C GLU A 626 -28.31 33.65 -17.56
N LYS A 627 -27.36 33.93 -18.46
CA LYS A 627 -26.46 32.93 -19.01
C LYS A 627 -25.45 32.44 -17.97
N GLU A 628 -24.88 33.34 -17.19
CA GLU A 628 -23.91 33.01 -16.13
C GLU A 628 -24.55 32.31 -14.93
N GLN A 629 -25.83 32.56 -14.70
CA GLN A 629 -26.59 31.89 -13.61
C GLN A 629 -26.90 30.42 -13.88
N ARG A 630 -26.73 29.90 -15.12
CA ARG A 630 -27.07 28.54 -15.48
C ARG A 630 -25.97 27.53 -15.16
N GLU A 631 -24.75 27.99 -15.01
CA GLU A 631 -23.60 27.12 -14.75
C GLU A 631 -23.00 27.46 -13.39
N ILE A 632 -23.21 26.59 -12.43
CA ILE A 632 -22.74 26.75 -11.06
C ILE A 632 -21.61 25.74 -10.83
N VAL A 633 -20.40 26.23 -10.69
CA VAL A 633 -19.19 25.42 -10.56
C VAL A 633 -18.49 25.80 -9.28
N PHE A 634 -18.37 24.86 -8.35
CA PHE A 634 -17.56 25.02 -7.14
C PHE A 634 -16.14 24.54 -7.38
N LYS A 635 -15.20 25.32 -6.91
CA LYS A 635 -13.77 24.99 -7.02
C LYS A 635 -13.18 24.78 -5.63
N ASP A 636 -12.25 23.83 -5.54
CA ASP A 636 -11.44 23.64 -4.35
C ASP A 636 -10.70 24.95 -4.00
N VAL A 637 -10.71 25.29 -2.73
CA VAL A 637 -10.17 26.56 -2.23
C VAL A 637 -8.65 26.61 -2.33
N THR A 638 -8.00 25.45 -2.29
CA THR A 638 -6.54 25.32 -2.28
C THR A 638 -5.98 25.06 -3.68
N THR A 639 -6.60 24.13 -4.42
CA THR A 639 -6.10 23.69 -5.73
C THR A 639 -6.72 24.44 -6.90
N GLY A 640 -7.88 25.10 -6.69
CA GLY A 640 -8.66 25.74 -7.76
C GLY A 640 -9.37 24.75 -8.70
N GLU A 641 -9.29 23.44 -8.42
CA GLU A 641 -9.95 22.39 -9.20
C GLU A 641 -11.46 22.41 -8.99
N VAL A 642 -12.21 21.97 -10.00
CA VAL A 642 -13.67 21.85 -9.91
C VAL A 642 -14.03 20.68 -8.99
N THR A 643 -14.65 21.01 -7.85
CA THR A 643 -15.06 20.01 -6.85
C THR A 643 -16.52 19.61 -6.99
N HIS A 644 -17.35 20.52 -7.44
CA HIS A 644 -18.78 20.28 -7.58
C HIS A 644 -19.34 21.13 -8.73
N THR A 645 -20.20 20.55 -9.57
CA THR A 645 -20.91 21.27 -10.63
C THR A 645 -22.39 21.00 -10.49
N THR A 646 -23.18 22.06 -10.38
CA THR A 646 -24.65 21.99 -10.39
C THR A 646 -25.16 22.68 -11.65
N ILE A 647 -25.90 21.94 -12.48
CA ILE A 647 -26.57 22.49 -13.66
C ILE A 647 -28.00 22.76 -13.27
N LEU A 648 -28.48 23.97 -13.50
CA LEU A 648 -29.88 24.29 -13.35
C LEU A 648 -30.69 23.53 -14.39
N ASP A 649 -31.72 22.81 -13.96
CA ASP A 649 -32.63 22.15 -14.86
C ASP A 649 -33.36 23.15 -15.79
N SER A 650 -34.07 22.65 -16.80
CA SER A 650 -34.80 23.48 -17.76
C SER A 650 -35.94 24.34 -17.14
N ALA A 651 -36.29 24.08 -15.88
CA ALA A 651 -37.25 24.81 -15.10
C ALA A 651 -36.65 25.95 -14.28
N GLY A 652 -35.32 26.06 -14.23
CA GLY A 652 -34.62 27.15 -13.49
C GLY A 652 -34.72 27.06 -11.98
N VAL A 653 -35.09 25.89 -11.45
CA VAL A 653 -35.17 25.68 -9.99
C VAL A 653 -33.81 25.17 -9.52
N ALA A 654 -33.13 26.01 -8.77
CA ALA A 654 -31.84 25.65 -8.18
C ALA A 654 -32.07 25.05 -6.78
N ASP A 655 -31.49 23.86 -6.54
CA ASP A 655 -31.55 23.26 -5.20
C ASP A 655 -30.40 23.77 -4.33
N TYR A 656 -30.69 24.79 -3.53
CA TYR A 656 -29.72 25.36 -2.58
C TYR A 656 -29.29 24.34 -1.52
N ARG A 657 -30.08 23.26 -1.32
CA ARG A 657 -29.77 22.26 -0.29
C ARG A 657 -28.46 21.52 -0.59
N SER A 658 -28.20 21.26 -1.87
CA SER A 658 -26.94 20.64 -2.32
C SER A 658 -25.74 21.56 -2.03
N VAL A 659 -25.90 22.87 -2.22
CA VAL A 659 -24.84 23.85 -1.97
C VAL A 659 -24.54 24.01 -0.49
N VAL A 660 -25.57 24.16 0.34
CA VAL A 660 -25.41 24.22 1.82
C VAL A 660 -24.83 22.91 2.35
N GLY A 661 -25.29 21.78 1.81
CA GLY A 661 -24.74 20.47 2.12
C GLY A 661 -23.26 20.34 1.79
N TYR A 662 -22.83 20.84 0.64
CA TYR A 662 -21.43 20.89 0.25
C TYR A 662 -20.59 21.68 1.26
N PHE A 663 -21.03 22.87 1.68
CA PHE A 663 -20.30 23.65 2.67
C PHE A 663 -20.21 22.94 4.03
N ALA A 664 -21.33 22.42 4.53
CA ALA A 664 -21.34 21.70 5.81
C ALA A 664 -20.42 20.49 5.79
N GLN A 665 -20.42 19.71 4.71
CA GLN A 665 -19.56 18.55 4.54
C GLN A 665 -18.09 18.92 4.41
N THR A 666 -17.78 19.97 3.65
CA THR A 666 -16.40 20.44 3.52
C THR A 666 -15.85 20.87 4.87
N VAL A 667 -16.63 21.61 5.67
CA VAL A 667 -16.22 21.98 7.04
C VAL A 667 -16.03 20.74 7.92
N MET A 668 -16.94 19.78 7.88
CA MET A 668 -16.82 18.53 8.65
C MET A 668 -15.56 17.75 8.25
N LYS A 669 -15.30 17.63 6.96
CA LYS A 669 -14.11 16.97 6.41
C LYS A 669 -12.83 17.64 6.90
N GLU A 670 -12.73 18.93 6.72
CA GLU A 670 -11.58 19.74 7.13
C GLU A 670 -11.27 19.61 8.62
N LEU A 671 -12.29 19.56 9.46
CA LEU A 671 -12.18 19.44 10.92
C LEU A 671 -12.26 18.00 11.42
N ARG A 672 -12.38 17.01 10.52
CA ARG A 672 -12.51 15.56 10.85
C ARG A 672 -13.64 15.28 11.85
N LEU A 673 -14.76 15.98 11.71
CA LEU A 673 -15.93 15.77 12.55
C LEU A 673 -16.70 14.52 12.08
N VAL A 674 -16.93 13.61 13.00
CA VAL A 674 -17.61 12.34 12.72
C VAL A 674 -19.13 12.38 12.94
N SER A 675 -19.66 13.49 13.48
CA SER A 675 -21.09 13.68 13.77
C SER A 675 -21.45 15.15 13.81
N GLY A 676 -22.76 15.45 13.81
CA GLY A 676 -23.27 16.83 13.96
C GLY A 676 -23.60 17.50 12.63
N TYR A 677 -23.69 16.75 11.53
CA TYR A 677 -24.05 17.28 10.21
C TYR A 677 -25.34 18.10 10.22
N ASP A 678 -26.42 17.57 10.84
CA ASP A 678 -27.72 18.26 10.85
C ASP A 678 -27.66 19.61 11.56
N VAL A 679 -26.92 19.67 12.65
CA VAL A 679 -26.71 20.92 13.41
C VAL A 679 -25.90 21.90 12.57
N LEU A 680 -24.78 21.41 12.00
CA LEU A 680 -23.88 22.24 11.19
C LEU A 680 -24.56 22.74 9.92
N TYR A 681 -25.33 21.89 9.24
CA TYR A 681 -26.14 22.26 8.08
C TYR A 681 -27.08 23.43 8.40
N GLY A 682 -27.80 23.33 9.53
CA GLY A 682 -28.69 24.42 9.98
C GLY A 682 -27.95 25.75 10.23
N LYS A 683 -26.79 25.68 10.87
CA LYS A 683 -25.93 26.85 11.15
C LYS A 683 -25.36 27.47 9.87
N VAL A 684 -24.84 26.64 8.96
CA VAL A 684 -24.32 27.08 7.64
C VAL A 684 -25.44 27.73 6.82
N LYS A 685 -26.63 27.10 6.78
CA LYS A 685 -27.78 27.69 6.10
C LYS A 685 -28.13 29.08 6.64
N GLY A 686 -28.22 29.21 7.95
CA GLY A 686 -28.52 30.49 8.61
C GLY A 686 -27.51 31.57 8.28
N PHE A 687 -26.22 31.25 8.36
CA PHE A 687 -25.10 32.12 8.03
C PHE A 687 -25.12 32.57 6.57
N VAL A 688 -25.26 31.62 5.63
CA VAL A 688 -25.31 31.96 4.20
C VAL A 688 -26.51 32.82 3.86
N GLN A 689 -27.66 32.54 4.46
CA GLN A 689 -28.92 33.26 4.20
C GLN A 689 -28.91 34.68 4.75
N ASN A 690 -28.31 34.90 5.92
CA ASN A 690 -28.47 36.16 6.65
C ASN A 690 -27.21 37.02 6.71
N ASP A 691 -26.02 36.42 6.76
CA ASP A 691 -24.81 37.11 7.19
C ASP A 691 -23.73 37.19 6.08
N LEU A 692 -23.49 36.13 5.29
CA LEU A 692 -22.39 36.01 4.35
C LEU A 692 -22.22 37.21 3.40
N PHE A 693 -23.32 37.72 2.89
CA PHE A 693 -23.32 38.86 1.96
C PHE A 693 -23.57 40.22 2.63
N GLY A 694 -23.57 40.26 3.97
CA GLY A 694 -23.88 41.48 4.71
C GLY A 694 -25.34 41.92 4.59
N GLN A 695 -26.18 41.13 3.97
CA GLN A 695 -27.63 41.31 3.80
C GLN A 695 -28.32 39.95 3.65
N PRO A 696 -29.59 39.83 4.08
CA PRO A 696 -30.38 38.62 3.84
C PRO A 696 -30.57 38.36 2.33
N VAL A 697 -30.49 37.09 1.94
CA VAL A 697 -30.67 36.66 0.55
C VAL A 697 -31.69 35.54 0.45
N GLU A 698 -32.41 35.47 -0.67
CA GLU A 698 -33.31 34.36 -1.00
C GLU A 698 -32.49 33.20 -1.61
N MET A 699 -32.51 32.06 -0.95
CA MET A 699 -31.68 30.91 -1.28
C MET A 699 -32.07 30.21 -2.59
N GLU A 700 -33.33 30.32 -3.00
CA GLU A 700 -33.89 29.72 -4.21
C GLU A 700 -33.53 30.47 -5.50
N LEU A 701 -33.02 31.69 -5.39
CA LEU A 701 -32.66 32.48 -6.56
C LEU A 701 -31.39 31.95 -7.26
N PRO A 702 -31.43 31.74 -8.59
CA PRO A 702 -30.25 31.31 -9.36
C PRO A 702 -29.05 32.26 -9.16
N ASN A 703 -29.30 33.56 -9.04
CA ASN A 703 -28.25 34.55 -8.79
C ASN A 703 -27.57 34.33 -7.42
N THR A 704 -28.34 33.97 -6.39
CA THR A 704 -27.76 33.61 -5.07
C THR A 704 -26.86 32.42 -5.16
N LEU A 705 -27.29 31.37 -5.83
CA LEU A 705 -26.49 30.14 -6.00
C LEU A 705 -25.24 30.40 -6.82
N ARG A 706 -25.32 31.24 -7.85
CA ARG A 706 -24.14 31.66 -8.61
C ARG A 706 -23.14 32.44 -7.74
N ASN A 707 -23.60 33.32 -6.86
CA ASN A 707 -22.76 34.03 -5.89
C ASN A 707 -22.09 33.06 -4.90
N LEU A 708 -22.81 32.05 -4.44
CA LEU A 708 -22.27 31.03 -3.54
C LEU A 708 -21.19 30.13 -4.18
N SER A 709 -21.23 29.95 -5.51
CA SER A 709 -20.22 29.23 -6.24
C SER A 709 -18.92 30.03 -6.48
N GLU A 710 -18.93 31.34 -6.21
CA GLU A 710 -17.72 32.13 -6.31
C GLU A 710 -16.70 31.73 -5.23
N LEU A 711 -15.43 31.64 -5.62
CA LEU A 711 -14.34 31.23 -4.73
C LEU A 711 -14.29 32.04 -3.43
N ALA A 712 -14.57 33.32 -3.48
CA ALA A 712 -14.60 34.20 -2.31
C ALA A 712 -15.69 33.78 -1.31
N ALA A 713 -16.90 33.45 -1.78
CA ALA A 713 -18.00 33.01 -0.93
C ALA A 713 -17.69 31.64 -0.32
N THR A 714 -17.27 30.66 -1.15
CA THR A 714 -16.88 29.34 -0.71
C THR A 714 -15.79 29.38 0.37
N LYS A 715 -14.73 30.13 0.10
CA LYS A 715 -13.62 30.31 1.04
C LYS A 715 -14.07 30.94 2.36
N THR A 716 -14.86 31.99 2.28
CA THR A 716 -15.34 32.70 3.47
C THR A 716 -16.22 31.82 4.36
N VAL A 717 -17.13 31.03 3.78
CA VAL A 717 -17.95 30.07 4.55
C VAL A 717 -17.08 29.04 5.25
N ILE A 718 -16.20 28.36 4.50
CA ILE A 718 -15.38 27.29 5.04
C ILE A 718 -14.44 27.80 6.14
N GLU A 719 -13.67 28.86 5.88
CA GLU A 719 -12.71 29.41 6.85
C GLU A 719 -13.39 29.96 8.11
N THR A 720 -14.53 30.62 7.95
CA THR A 720 -15.29 31.19 9.10
C THR A 720 -15.77 30.08 10.04
N PHE A 721 -16.36 29.01 9.48
CA PHE A 721 -16.84 27.91 10.30
C PHE A 721 -15.69 27.08 10.88
N LYS A 722 -14.62 26.84 10.14
CA LYS A 722 -13.41 26.17 10.68
C LYS A 722 -12.89 26.92 11.90
N LYS A 723 -12.67 28.22 11.77
CA LYS A 723 -12.18 29.05 12.86
C LYS A 723 -13.13 29.03 14.06
N ALA A 724 -14.43 29.23 13.84
CA ALA A 724 -15.41 29.29 14.91
C ALA A 724 -15.54 27.94 15.66
N ILE A 725 -15.48 26.81 14.95
CA ILE A 725 -15.51 25.48 15.56
C ILE A 725 -14.20 25.19 16.32
N ASN A 726 -13.05 25.59 15.80
CA ASN A 726 -11.79 25.45 16.51
C ASN A 726 -11.74 26.35 17.76
N ASP A 727 -12.17 27.61 17.67
CA ASP A 727 -12.30 28.50 18.82
C ASP A 727 -13.28 27.96 19.88
N LEU A 728 -14.28 27.19 19.46
CA LEU A 728 -15.21 26.51 20.35
C LEU A 728 -14.63 25.27 21.02
N THR A 729 -13.84 24.47 20.29
CA THR A 729 -13.48 23.11 20.69
C THR A 729 -12.02 22.91 21.09
N VAL A 730 -11.08 23.70 20.57
CA VAL A 730 -9.65 23.56 20.89
C VAL A 730 -9.33 24.41 22.13
N ARG A 731 -8.65 23.80 23.10
CA ARG A 731 -8.25 24.45 24.37
C ARG A 731 -6.78 24.23 24.67
N ASP A 732 -6.13 25.27 25.16
CA ASP A 732 -4.83 25.20 25.82
C ASP A 732 -5.08 25.18 27.35
N LYS A 733 -4.49 24.19 28.04
CA LYS A 733 -4.60 24.05 29.50
C LYS A 733 -3.86 25.13 30.25
N GLY A 734 -2.94 25.84 29.58
CA GLY A 734 -2.10 26.86 30.20
C GLY A 734 -0.97 26.31 31.08
N ASP A 735 -1.02 25.05 31.47
CA ASP A 735 0.01 24.36 32.25
C ASP A 735 0.34 22.98 31.66
N ALA A 736 1.55 22.52 31.89
CA ALA A 736 2.01 21.19 31.54
C ALA A 736 2.72 20.58 32.76
N LYS A 737 2.93 19.27 32.74
CA LYS A 737 3.70 18.54 33.76
C LYS A 737 4.64 17.57 33.04
N ILE A 738 5.84 17.39 33.58
CA ILE A 738 6.75 16.34 33.11
C ILE A 738 6.09 15.00 33.43
N ARG A 739 5.84 14.24 32.38
CA ARG A 739 5.22 12.90 32.45
C ARG A 739 6.27 11.79 32.43
N ASP A 740 7.31 11.99 31.62
CA ASP A 740 8.37 10.99 31.36
C ASP A 740 9.64 11.70 30.86
N THR A 741 10.70 10.95 30.66
CA THR A 741 11.96 11.44 30.07
C THR A 741 12.44 10.45 29.02
N ILE A 742 12.57 10.91 27.78
CA ILE A 742 13.19 10.13 26.70
C ILE A 742 14.70 10.17 26.89
N LYS A 743 15.34 8.99 26.84
CA LYS A 743 16.80 8.84 26.78
C LYS A 743 17.18 8.31 25.42
N LEU A 744 17.94 9.06 24.64
CA LEU A 744 18.28 8.67 23.26
C LEU A 744 18.99 7.32 23.18
N ARG A 745 19.81 6.99 24.18
CA ARG A 745 20.50 5.69 24.29
C ARG A 745 19.56 4.48 24.45
N GLN A 746 18.28 4.70 24.70
CA GLN A 746 17.25 3.65 24.82
C GLN A 746 16.45 3.50 23.52
N THR A 747 16.72 4.30 22.50
CA THR A 747 16.06 4.18 21.19
C THR A 747 16.33 2.81 20.61
N ARG A 748 15.27 2.11 20.18
CA ARG A 748 15.38 0.81 19.52
C ARG A 748 15.93 0.99 18.11
N PRO A 749 16.68 0.03 17.57
CA PRO A 749 17.10 0.03 16.19
C PRO A 749 15.89 0.15 15.23
N PHE A 750 16.04 0.92 14.16
CA PHE A 750 15.00 1.10 13.15
C PHE A 750 15.60 1.19 11.75
N VAL A 751 14.84 0.75 10.76
CA VAL A 751 15.23 0.82 9.36
C VAL A 751 14.90 2.19 8.79
N VAL A 752 15.74 2.64 7.86
CA VAL A 752 15.55 3.89 7.11
C VAL A 752 15.73 3.62 5.61
N LYS A 753 15.18 4.53 4.79
CA LYS A 753 15.42 4.50 3.34
C LYS A 753 16.91 4.68 3.06
N ASP A 754 17.44 4.00 2.04
CA ASP A 754 18.82 4.18 1.60
C ASP A 754 18.97 5.57 0.96
N GLN A 755 19.60 6.47 1.69
CA GLN A 755 19.84 7.85 1.29
C GLN A 755 21.14 8.36 1.93
N GLY A 756 21.57 9.56 1.56
CA GLY A 756 22.78 10.16 2.10
C GLY A 756 22.82 10.17 3.63
N TYR A 757 23.95 9.77 4.22
CA TYR A 757 24.14 9.77 5.66
C TYR A 757 25.54 10.19 6.08
N LEU A 758 25.63 10.68 7.32
CA LEU A 758 26.86 10.96 8.04
C LEU A 758 27.09 9.88 9.11
N MET A 759 28.32 9.44 9.31
CA MET A 759 28.74 8.64 10.47
C MET A 759 29.29 9.59 11.55
N PRO A 760 28.48 10.00 12.55
CA PRO A 760 28.83 11.03 13.49
C PRO A 760 29.76 10.50 14.59
N LYS A 761 30.65 11.36 15.08
CA LYS A 761 31.50 11.07 16.25
C LYS A 761 30.79 11.44 17.55
N LYS A 762 29.95 12.49 17.54
CA LYS A 762 29.32 13.10 18.70
C LYS A 762 27.82 12.77 18.79
N SER A 763 27.40 11.60 18.33
CA SER A 763 26.01 11.15 18.45
C SER A 763 25.96 9.76 19.06
N VAL A 764 24.90 9.48 19.83
CA VAL A 764 24.62 8.12 20.31
C VAL A 764 24.32 7.17 19.15
N PHE A 765 23.83 7.69 18.03
CA PHE A 765 23.49 6.89 16.85
C PHE A 765 24.71 6.59 15.99
N ASN A 766 24.68 5.44 15.32
CA ASN A 766 25.70 5.02 14.36
C ASN A 766 25.69 5.86 13.08
N ARG A 767 24.54 6.45 12.72
CA ARG A 767 24.35 7.26 11.51
C ARG A 767 23.37 8.39 11.74
N VAL A 768 23.57 9.48 11.02
CA VAL A 768 22.61 10.57 10.84
C VAL A 768 22.20 10.61 9.37
N ILE A 769 20.92 10.36 9.12
CA ILE A 769 20.34 10.36 7.77
C ILE A 769 19.80 11.76 7.48
N GLY A 770 20.12 12.32 6.32
CA GLY A 770 19.60 13.62 5.88
C GLY A 770 18.40 13.45 4.96
N ASP A 771 17.30 14.11 5.27
CA ASP A 771 16.15 14.23 4.35
C ASP A 771 16.41 15.30 3.28
N SER A 772 17.43 16.13 3.50
CA SER A 772 17.95 17.12 2.56
C SER A 772 19.48 17.21 2.62
N HIS A 773 20.06 17.81 1.57
CA HIS A 773 21.50 18.09 1.57
C HIS A 773 21.91 19.05 2.69
N PHE A 774 21.06 20.01 2.99
CA PHE A 774 21.29 20.99 4.07
C PHE A 774 21.35 20.30 5.44
N GLU A 775 20.49 19.34 5.73
CA GLU A 775 20.54 18.62 7.00
C GLU A 775 21.83 17.82 7.19
N LEU A 776 22.36 17.20 6.14
CA LEU A 776 23.67 16.51 6.21
C LEU A 776 24.82 17.48 6.42
N GLN A 777 24.82 18.61 5.73
CA GLN A 777 25.80 19.68 5.91
C GLN A 777 25.74 20.22 7.33
N PHE A 778 24.54 20.41 7.86
CA PHE A 778 24.31 20.88 9.21
C PHE A 778 24.77 19.86 10.27
N ALA A 779 24.46 18.58 10.07
CA ALA A 779 24.94 17.50 10.94
C ALA A 779 26.48 17.42 10.95
N SER A 780 27.14 17.63 9.80
CA SER A 780 28.61 17.69 9.74
C SER A 780 29.16 18.89 10.51
N PHE A 781 28.52 20.05 10.41
CA PHE A 781 28.89 21.23 11.20
C PHE A 781 28.78 20.93 12.71
N LEU A 782 27.69 20.32 13.19
CA LEU A 782 27.53 19.96 14.58
C LEU A 782 28.60 18.97 15.07
N ASP A 783 28.97 18.00 14.25
CA ASP A 783 30.00 17.01 14.60
C ASP A 783 31.41 17.63 14.73
N GLU A 784 31.66 18.75 14.03
CA GLU A 784 32.94 19.48 14.05
C GLU A 784 33.03 20.56 15.14
N CYS A 785 31.88 21.14 15.59
CA CYS A 785 31.90 22.23 16.59
C CYS A 785 32.49 21.82 17.93
N ALA A 786 33.49 22.51 18.40
CA ALA A 786 34.16 22.22 19.66
C ALA A 786 33.25 22.40 20.92
N ASP A 787 32.29 23.28 20.83
CA ASP A 787 31.34 23.63 21.89
C ASP A 787 30.10 22.73 21.91
N VAL A 788 29.96 21.78 20.95
CA VAL A 788 28.96 20.70 20.93
C VAL A 788 29.53 19.46 21.59
N ALA A 789 28.89 19.00 22.65
CA ALA A 789 29.25 17.77 23.37
C ALA A 789 28.61 16.53 22.69
N SER A 790 27.32 16.62 22.30
CA SER A 790 26.61 15.58 21.61
C SER A 790 25.48 16.18 20.78
N PHE A 791 25.04 15.46 19.72
CA PHE A 791 23.86 15.82 18.97
C PHE A 791 23.15 14.58 18.42
N ALA A 792 21.90 14.72 18.06
CA ALA A 792 21.13 13.68 17.37
C ALA A 792 20.07 14.29 16.49
N LYS A 793 19.81 13.66 15.33
CA LYS A 793 18.59 13.92 14.56
C LYS A 793 17.40 13.33 15.33
N ASN A 794 16.30 14.06 15.40
CA ASN A 794 15.08 13.62 16.06
C ASN A 794 14.24 12.76 15.10
N TYR A 795 14.57 11.49 15.05
CA TYR A 795 13.81 10.53 14.27
C TYR A 795 12.44 10.24 14.89
N LEU A 796 11.46 9.84 14.07
CA LEU A 796 10.16 9.37 14.58
C LEU A 796 10.32 8.27 15.65
N ALA A 797 11.33 7.41 15.52
CA ALA A 797 11.65 6.35 16.49
C ALA A 797 12.14 6.86 17.84
N VAL A 798 12.53 8.13 17.96
CA VAL A 798 12.86 8.80 19.22
C VAL A 798 11.60 9.15 20.02
N HIS A 799 10.46 9.32 19.32
CA HIS A 799 9.16 9.68 19.89
C HIS A 799 9.09 11.09 20.53
N PHE A 800 10.05 11.95 20.27
CA PHE A 800 9.98 13.35 20.73
C PHE A 800 9.18 14.18 19.73
N LYS A 801 8.02 14.64 20.16
CA LYS A 801 7.09 15.47 19.39
C LYS A 801 6.37 16.46 20.29
N LEU A 802 5.95 17.56 19.70
CA LEU A 802 5.17 18.61 20.34
C LEU A 802 3.81 18.74 19.66
N ASP A 803 2.75 18.89 20.44
CA ASP A 803 1.42 19.23 19.94
C ASP A 803 1.33 20.74 19.74
N TYR A 804 0.80 21.19 18.63
CA TYR A 804 0.56 22.61 18.35
C TYR A 804 -0.73 22.81 17.52
N VAL A 805 -1.23 24.04 17.48
CA VAL A 805 -2.34 24.43 16.62
C VAL A 805 -1.76 25.00 15.34
N ASN A 806 -2.01 24.37 14.20
CA ASN A 806 -1.51 24.79 12.90
C ASN A 806 -2.25 26.03 12.36
N ALA A 807 -1.81 26.60 11.24
CA ALA A 807 -2.43 27.78 10.63
C ALA A 807 -3.91 27.57 10.25
N GLY A 808 -4.34 26.33 10.03
CA GLY A 808 -5.74 25.95 9.82
C GLY A 808 -6.57 25.84 11.11
N GLY A 809 -5.95 25.97 12.29
CA GLY A 809 -6.61 25.82 13.59
C GLY A 809 -6.71 24.36 14.08
N ASP A 810 -6.08 23.41 13.40
CA ASP A 810 -6.08 22.00 13.78
C ASP A 810 -4.93 21.66 14.74
N ILE A 811 -5.17 20.68 15.63
CA ILE A 811 -4.10 20.12 16.46
C ILE A 811 -3.23 19.24 15.59
N SER A 812 -1.96 19.59 15.47
CA SER A 812 -0.95 18.86 14.69
C SER A 812 0.25 18.50 15.56
N ASN A 813 1.02 17.47 15.15
CA ASN A 813 2.27 17.12 15.79
C ASN A 813 3.43 17.79 15.05
N TYR A 814 4.35 18.34 15.83
CA TYR A 814 5.58 18.94 15.37
C TYR A 814 6.77 18.12 15.86
N TYR A 815 7.68 17.77 14.98
CA TYR A 815 8.91 17.03 15.25
C TYR A 815 10.07 17.96 14.93
N PRO A 816 10.76 18.57 15.93
CA PRO A 816 11.99 19.33 15.66
C PRO A 816 13.06 18.44 15.03
N ASP A 817 13.94 19.01 14.20
CA ASP A 817 14.90 18.23 13.42
C ASP A 817 16.07 17.67 14.24
N PHE A 818 16.69 18.50 15.10
CA PHE A 818 17.88 18.12 15.85
C PHE A 818 17.77 18.42 17.33
N LEU A 819 18.53 17.66 18.12
CA LEU A 819 18.76 17.82 19.54
C LEU A 819 20.26 17.98 19.75
N VAL A 820 20.71 19.04 20.41
CA VAL A 820 22.12 19.37 20.58
C VAL A 820 22.42 19.61 22.05
N LYS A 821 23.34 18.84 22.63
CA LYS A 821 23.87 19.04 23.97
C LYS A 821 25.19 19.79 23.89
N LEU A 822 25.28 20.90 24.56
CA LEU A 822 26.48 21.72 24.60
C LEU A 822 27.46 21.26 25.69
N THR A 823 28.72 21.69 25.59
CA THR A 823 29.75 21.38 26.58
C THR A 823 29.50 22.03 27.92
N ASP A 824 28.69 23.08 28.01
CA ASP A 824 28.21 23.70 29.26
C ASP A 824 27.00 22.99 29.90
N GLY A 825 26.51 21.95 29.27
CA GLY A 825 25.41 21.12 29.80
C GLY A 825 24.01 21.52 29.28
N ARG A 826 23.87 22.66 28.61
CA ARG A 826 22.58 23.06 28.01
C ARG A 826 22.20 22.13 26.85
N VAL A 827 20.89 21.97 26.65
CA VAL A 827 20.32 21.25 25.49
C VAL A 827 19.55 22.22 24.62
N VAL A 828 19.90 22.27 23.33
CA VAL A 828 19.24 23.14 22.35
C VAL A 828 18.45 22.25 21.37
N VAL A 829 17.15 22.53 21.27
CA VAL A 829 16.27 21.91 20.27
C VAL A 829 16.28 22.75 19.01
N LEU A 830 16.44 22.12 17.86
CA LEU A 830 16.78 22.82 16.67
C LEU A 830 15.86 22.41 15.49
N GLU A 831 15.42 23.42 14.75
CA GLU A 831 14.68 23.24 13.49
C GLU A 831 15.51 23.79 12.34
N THR A 832 15.62 23.03 11.27
CA THR A 832 16.26 23.42 10.02
C THR A 832 15.23 23.55 8.89
N LYS A 833 15.33 24.58 8.06
CA LYS A 833 14.39 24.80 6.95
C LYS A 833 15.05 25.28 5.67
N GLY A 834 14.69 24.66 4.55
CA GLY A 834 15.03 25.16 3.21
C GLY A 834 14.07 26.27 2.74
N GLN A 835 12.76 26.12 2.97
CA GLN A 835 11.73 27.12 2.64
C GLN A 835 10.74 27.27 3.80
N GLU A 836 10.32 28.51 4.06
CA GLU A 836 9.35 28.84 5.10
C GLU A 836 7.93 28.44 4.68
N ASP A 837 7.15 27.93 5.64
CA ASP A 837 5.71 27.68 5.54
C ASP A 837 4.93 28.53 6.56
N LEU A 838 3.61 28.58 6.43
CA LEU A 838 2.73 29.35 7.33
C LEU A 838 2.73 28.84 8.78
N ASP A 839 3.19 27.62 9.00
CA ASP A 839 3.22 26.98 10.31
C ASP A 839 4.53 27.27 11.08
N VAL A 840 5.58 27.76 10.42
CA VAL A 840 6.88 28.03 11.06
C VAL A 840 6.77 28.90 12.31
N PRO A 841 6.06 30.05 12.29
CA PRO A 841 5.90 30.87 13.50
C PRO A 841 5.18 30.12 14.63
N LEU A 842 4.18 29.30 14.30
CA LEU A 842 3.39 28.53 15.28
C LEU A 842 4.21 27.40 15.91
N LYS A 843 5.02 26.70 15.10
CA LYS A 843 5.96 25.68 15.57
C LYS A 843 7.02 26.30 16.47
N THR A 844 7.59 27.45 16.07
CA THR A 844 8.59 28.16 16.85
C THR A 844 8.01 28.65 18.18
N GLN A 845 6.83 29.22 18.18
CA GLN A 845 6.13 29.62 19.40
C GLN A 845 5.88 28.43 20.33
N ARG A 846 5.49 27.28 19.77
CA ARG A 846 5.25 26.06 20.57
C ARG A 846 6.54 25.52 21.17
N LEU A 847 7.63 25.55 20.41
CA LEU A 847 8.93 25.11 20.88
C LEU A 847 9.47 26.03 21.99
N ARG A 848 9.32 27.35 21.86
CA ARG A 848 9.62 28.33 22.92
C ARG A 848 8.86 28.01 24.18
N GLN A 849 7.55 27.82 24.08
CA GLN A 849 6.70 27.47 25.22
C GLN A 849 7.11 26.16 25.89
N TRP A 850 7.52 25.16 25.11
CA TRP A 850 8.01 23.89 25.67
C TRP A 850 9.29 24.10 26.47
N CYS A 851 10.26 24.88 25.97
CA CYS A 851 11.48 25.22 26.71
C CYS A 851 11.17 25.96 28.02
N GLU A 852 10.27 26.95 28.00
CA GLU A 852 9.83 27.69 29.19
C GLU A 852 9.15 26.75 30.19
N ASP A 853 8.23 25.91 29.75
CA ASP A 853 7.52 24.94 30.60
C ASP A 853 8.53 23.98 31.28
N VAL A 854 9.45 23.38 30.51
CA VAL A 854 10.46 22.47 31.07
C VAL A 854 11.39 23.18 32.05
N ASN A 855 11.95 24.32 31.69
CA ASN A 855 12.87 25.07 32.54
C ASN A 855 12.22 25.56 33.83
N SER A 856 10.91 25.81 33.79
CA SER A 856 10.15 26.20 35.01
C SER A 856 9.93 25.03 35.98
N MET A 857 9.91 23.79 35.47
CA MET A 857 9.60 22.58 36.24
C MET A 857 10.84 21.89 36.81
N GLN A 858 12.00 22.10 36.22
CA GLN A 858 13.26 21.52 36.64
C GLN A 858 14.41 22.51 36.36
N SER A 859 15.51 22.42 37.13
CA SER A 859 16.66 23.32 37.02
C SER A 859 17.99 22.61 36.77
N GLU A 860 17.95 21.29 36.51
CA GLU A 860 19.16 20.48 36.34
C GLU A 860 19.82 20.72 34.97
N VAL A 861 18.99 20.88 33.93
CA VAL A 861 19.42 21.12 32.56
C VAL A 861 18.61 22.27 31.98
N GLU A 862 19.28 23.26 31.40
CA GLU A 862 18.63 24.34 30.68
C GLU A 862 18.32 23.92 29.22
N TYR A 863 17.06 24.06 28.82
CA TYR A 863 16.62 23.79 27.46
C TYR A 863 16.39 25.11 26.71
N ASP A 864 16.96 25.21 25.53
CA ASP A 864 16.83 26.36 24.64
C ASP A 864 16.43 25.87 23.23
N PHE A 865 16.13 26.75 22.30
CA PHE A 865 15.80 26.42 20.94
C PHE A 865 16.43 27.41 19.95
N VAL A 866 16.60 26.94 18.70
CA VAL A 866 17.01 27.81 17.60
C VAL A 866 16.39 27.32 16.30
N TYR A 867 16.01 28.30 15.46
CA TYR A 867 15.57 28.06 14.09
C TYR A 867 16.67 28.49 13.14
N VAL A 868 17.01 27.66 12.16
CA VAL A 868 18.10 27.88 11.19
C VAL A 868 17.58 27.68 9.79
N ASP A 869 17.58 28.72 8.98
CA ASP A 869 17.30 28.64 7.56
C ASP A 869 18.57 28.39 6.74
N GLU A 870 18.40 27.68 5.63
CA GLU A 870 19.51 27.26 4.76
C GLU A 870 20.29 28.46 4.18
N GLU A 871 19.55 29.48 3.71
CA GLU A 871 20.15 30.65 3.09
C GLU A 871 20.95 31.48 4.10
N GLY A 872 20.38 31.70 5.29
CA GLY A 872 21.01 32.37 6.42
C GLY A 872 22.28 31.63 6.88
N PHE A 873 22.18 30.31 7.03
CA PHE A 873 23.32 29.49 7.41
C PHE A 873 24.47 29.55 6.40
N GLY A 874 24.17 29.48 5.11
CA GLY A 874 25.17 29.61 4.05
C GLY A 874 25.83 30.98 4.01
N LYS A 875 25.06 32.06 4.23
CA LYS A 875 25.58 33.43 4.25
C LYS A 875 26.43 33.72 5.48
N TYR A 876 25.98 33.31 6.67
CA TYR A 876 26.65 33.61 7.92
C TYR A 876 27.86 32.72 8.17
N ASN A 877 27.84 31.47 7.69
CA ASN A 877 28.90 30.48 7.75
C ASN A 877 29.55 30.38 9.14
N PRO A 878 28.79 30.07 10.22
CA PRO A 878 29.26 30.04 11.58
C PRO A 878 30.38 28.98 11.76
N LYS A 879 31.34 29.24 12.68
CA LYS A 879 32.46 28.32 12.95
C LYS A 879 32.32 27.61 14.30
N SER A 880 31.36 28.01 15.10
CA SER A 880 31.01 27.38 16.37
C SER A 880 29.49 27.43 16.56
N PHE A 881 28.98 26.61 17.49
CA PHE A 881 27.57 26.62 17.81
C PHE A 881 27.15 27.92 18.53
N ALA A 882 28.07 28.50 19.33
CA ALA A 882 27.84 29.80 19.96
C ALA A 882 27.69 30.93 18.93
N GLU A 883 28.47 30.94 17.85
CA GLU A 883 28.29 31.86 16.73
C GLU A 883 26.92 31.61 16.03
N LEU A 884 26.53 30.37 15.80
CA LEU A 884 25.23 30.05 15.26
C LEU A 884 24.11 30.65 16.11
N LEU A 885 24.08 30.38 17.42
CA LEU A 885 23.10 30.92 18.32
C LEU A 885 23.05 32.46 18.32
N ALA A 886 24.19 33.12 18.18
CA ALA A 886 24.25 34.57 18.11
C ALA A 886 23.71 35.12 16.76
N GLY A 887 23.96 34.40 15.66
CA GLY A 887 23.53 34.80 14.33
C GLY A 887 22.03 34.62 14.06
N PHE A 888 21.40 33.65 14.74
CA PHE A 888 19.98 33.28 14.53
C PHE A 888 19.06 33.70 15.67
N ARG A 889 19.38 34.80 16.36
CA ARG A 889 18.61 35.35 17.48
C ARG A 889 17.23 35.90 17.10
N GLU A 890 17.05 36.32 15.86
CA GLU A 890 15.80 37.00 15.41
C GLU A 890 14.53 36.14 15.59
N TYR A 891 14.67 34.81 15.56
CA TYR A 891 13.54 33.92 15.82
C TYR A 891 13.33 33.60 17.31
N LYS A 892 14.13 34.17 18.21
CA LYS A 892 13.97 34.04 19.68
C LYS A 892 13.06 35.09 20.28
N ASP A 893 12.98 36.27 19.69
CA ASP A 893 12.21 37.41 20.14
C ASP A 893 10.87 37.50 19.38
#